data_0a5e24b2143d85114a45481c1ede3a14
#
_entry.id   0a5e24b2143d85114a45481c1ede3a14
#
_cell.length_a   1.000
_cell.length_b   1.000
_cell.length_c   1.000
_cell.angle_alpha   90.00
_cell.angle_beta   90.00
_cell.angle_gamma   90.00
#
_symmetry.space_group_name_H-M   'P 1'
#
loop_
_entity.id
_entity.type
_entity.pdbx_description
1 polymer ?
#
loop_
_entity_poly.entity_id
_entity_poly.type
_entity_poly.pdbx_seq_one_letter_code
_entity_poly.pdbx_strand_id
1 'polypeptide(L)'
;MSNYGTAIDKKWQKKWEETELYKFNPDAEGEKLYVLEMFSYPSGSQLHAGHWFNYGPVDSWARLKKMQGYNVFQPMGFDAFGLPAENFAIKTGIHPWDSTEKNIKTMEEQLKAMGAMFNWENEVITCTPEYYKWTQWIFLQLLKNDLAYRKKAPVNWCPSCNTVLANEQVHEGCCERCSTEVTKKDLTQWFFKITEYADELLEKLDTLDWPEKTVAMQKHWIGKSTGAQVTFKVKNSATSFDVFTTRVDTLNGVTYVVLAPENPLVDEITTDENKAAVEEYKEAAKKQSDIERQSLSREKTGVFTGSYAINPINGKEVPVWVGDYVLATYGTGAVMAVPAHDERDFAFATKFNLPIERVITNKKGEEVELPYCEYGVLVNSGQFDGLTTEEAKEKIVAKLAENNLGESKVNYRLRDWLVSRQRYWGAPIPMIYCEDCGTVPVPEKDLPVQLPYDVQFAPDGKSPLAKCESFINTTCPCCGKPAKRECDTLDTFVCSSWYQMRYVDNKNSEKAFDKDLVDKMLPVDKYVGGPEHACMHLLYARFITKALRDMGYLSFDEPFKSLTHQGLILGPDGLKMSKSKGNTISPDDYIKEYGNLTLEEYPFNNVDSLSLSQISYIKFENSSIDIESEVHLLTEFENEIDTLCIDTRVPELNEELFLQCIHSLRYESITISHLQTNFDKDNEKQFCAMTFHLPNQIDYIAFRGTDASFVGWKEDFNLCFQENIPSQISALNYVNNYKTKHKLILGGHSKGANLALYAGIYTHNSIFCIYNHDGPGFLTPYQTDKKVFKTIPQSNVIGLLLEET
;
A
#
# COMPACT_ATOMS: atom_id res chain seq x y z
N MET A 1 -9.85 -44.66 11.28
CA MET A 1 -8.95 -43.51 11.26
C MET A 1 -9.68 -42.30 11.81
N SER A 2 -9.05 -41.48 12.62
CA SER A 2 -9.73 -40.33 13.25
C SER A 2 -9.90 -39.25 12.19
N ASN A 3 -11.15 -38.96 11.80
CA ASN A 3 -11.45 -37.83 10.93
C ASN A 3 -10.78 -36.56 11.47
N TYR A 4 -9.98 -35.87 10.64
CA TYR A 4 -9.50 -34.54 10.96
C TYR A 4 -10.71 -33.64 11.19
N GLY A 5 -10.75 -32.94 12.30
CA GLY A 5 -11.85 -32.05 12.62
C GLY A 5 -11.47 -31.09 13.75
N THR A 6 -12.28 -30.08 13.95
CA THR A 6 -12.04 -28.99 14.95
C THR A 6 -11.73 -29.48 16.37
N ALA A 7 -12.07 -30.73 16.68
CA ALA A 7 -11.71 -31.33 17.96
C ALA A 7 -10.20 -31.62 18.07
N ILE A 8 -9.55 -31.96 16.95
CA ILE A 8 -8.09 -32.16 16.88
C ILE A 8 -7.38 -30.84 17.05
N ASP A 9 -7.85 -29.79 16.35
CA ASP A 9 -7.30 -28.44 16.46
C ASP A 9 -7.35 -27.94 17.89
N LYS A 10 -8.51 -28.02 18.54
CA LYS A 10 -8.70 -27.65 19.96
C LYS A 10 -7.79 -28.43 20.90
N LYS A 11 -7.59 -29.72 20.62
CA LYS A 11 -6.68 -30.56 21.42
C LYS A 11 -5.25 -30.06 21.35
N TRP A 12 -4.78 -29.73 20.11
CA TRP A 12 -3.40 -29.30 19.94
C TRP A 12 -3.19 -27.86 20.37
N GLN A 13 -4.11 -26.95 20.09
CA GLN A 13 -4.10 -25.57 20.58
C GLN A 13 -3.98 -25.53 22.10
N LYS A 14 -4.82 -26.30 22.78
CA LYS A 14 -4.74 -26.46 24.25
C LYS A 14 -3.38 -26.99 24.73
N LYS A 15 -2.82 -27.99 24.05
CA LYS A 15 -1.51 -28.54 24.37
C LYS A 15 -0.39 -27.53 24.17
N TRP A 16 -0.44 -26.72 23.08
CA TRP A 16 0.53 -25.65 22.79
C TRP A 16 0.47 -24.56 23.86
N GLU A 17 -0.72 -24.19 24.29
CA GLU A 17 -0.92 -23.25 25.39
C GLU A 17 -0.38 -23.77 26.72
N GLU A 18 -0.74 -25.00 27.11
CA GLU A 18 -0.26 -25.66 28.34
C GLU A 18 1.28 -25.83 28.39
N THR A 19 1.92 -25.99 27.23
CA THR A 19 3.38 -26.17 27.14
C THR A 19 4.11 -24.85 26.88
N GLU A 20 3.39 -23.71 26.78
CA GLU A 20 3.95 -22.40 26.43
C GLU A 20 4.82 -22.45 25.17
N LEU A 21 4.44 -23.29 24.17
CA LEU A 21 5.28 -23.61 23.00
C LEU A 21 5.72 -22.36 22.20
N TYR A 22 4.91 -21.31 22.21
CA TYR A 22 5.13 -20.09 21.45
C TYR A 22 5.64 -18.93 22.30
N LYS A 23 5.88 -19.18 23.57
CA LYS A 23 6.52 -18.20 24.43
C LYS A 23 7.93 -17.91 23.95
N PHE A 24 8.21 -16.65 23.73
CA PHE A 24 9.54 -16.21 23.33
C PHE A 24 10.47 -16.11 24.54
N ASN A 25 11.69 -16.64 24.38
CA ASN A 25 12.75 -16.43 25.34
C ASN A 25 13.95 -15.78 24.63
N PRO A 26 14.30 -14.53 24.95
CA PRO A 26 15.40 -13.82 24.27
C PRO A 26 16.79 -14.47 24.49
N ASP A 27 16.92 -15.35 25.47
CA ASP A 27 18.16 -16.06 25.82
C ASP A 27 18.17 -17.54 25.36
N ALA A 28 17.13 -17.98 24.63
CA ALA A 28 17.10 -19.33 24.07
C ALA A 28 18.17 -19.50 22.98
N GLU A 29 18.63 -20.75 22.80
CA GLU A 29 19.49 -21.14 21.69
C GLU A 29 18.77 -20.93 20.35
N GLY A 30 19.56 -20.70 19.28
CA GLY A 30 19.07 -20.48 17.92
C GLY A 30 19.23 -19.02 17.48
N GLU A 31 19.33 -18.84 16.17
CA GLU A 31 19.37 -17.51 15.56
C GLU A 31 18.04 -16.80 15.78
N LYS A 32 18.10 -15.56 16.26
CA LYS A 32 16.92 -14.73 16.47
C LYS A 32 16.20 -14.45 15.14
N LEU A 33 14.89 -14.61 15.13
CA LEU A 33 14.04 -14.25 13.99
C LEU A 33 12.80 -13.49 14.48
N TYR A 34 12.78 -12.19 14.27
CA TYR A 34 11.63 -11.35 14.57
C TYR A 34 10.70 -11.27 13.36
N VAL A 35 9.56 -11.95 13.44
CA VAL A 35 8.49 -11.97 12.44
C VAL A 35 7.36 -11.07 12.93
N LEU A 36 6.91 -10.16 12.10
CA LEU A 36 5.87 -9.20 12.50
C LEU A 36 4.89 -8.96 11.35
N GLU A 37 3.62 -9.08 11.65
CA GLU A 37 2.54 -8.64 10.78
C GLU A 37 2.00 -7.28 11.24
N MET A 38 1.49 -6.51 10.28
CA MET A 38 0.76 -5.29 10.63
C MET A 38 -0.46 -5.67 11.47
N PHE A 39 -0.55 -5.14 12.67
CA PHE A 39 -1.62 -5.44 13.60
C PHE A 39 -2.97 -4.83 13.20
N SER A 40 -4.07 -5.48 13.64
CA SER A 40 -5.41 -5.13 13.22
C SER A 40 -5.97 -3.92 13.95
N TYR A 41 -6.85 -3.17 13.25
CA TYR A 41 -7.74 -2.20 13.87
C TYR A 41 -8.98 -2.90 14.43
N PRO A 42 -9.29 -2.80 15.74
CA PRO A 42 -10.52 -3.35 16.31
C PRO A 42 -11.74 -2.48 16.03
N SER A 43 -11.88 -1.99 14.79
CA SER A 43 -12.93 -1.09 14.33
C SER A 43 -14.27 -1.76 14.02
N GLY A 44 -14.36 -3.07 14.14
CA GLY A 44 -15.55 -3.90 13.96
C GLY A 44 -15.49 -5.11 14.87
N SER A 45 -16.63 -5.81 15.00
CA SER A 45 -16.82 -6.87 15.97
C SER A 45 -16.02 -8.15 15.74
N GLN A 46 -15.34 -8.29 14.58
CA GLN A 46 -14.64 -9.53 14.22
C GLN A 46 -13.59 -9.29 13.12
N LEU A 47 -12.68 -10.25 12.97
CA LEU A 47 -11.78 -10.35 11.84
C LEU A 47 -12.58 -10.68 10.56
N HIS A 48 -11.94 -10.59 9.42
CA HIS A 48 -12.48 -11.07 8.14
C HIS A 48 -11.43 -11.92 7.42
N ALA A 49 -11.85 -12.65 6.39
CA ALA A 49 -10.99 -13.56 5.63
C ALA A 49 -9.67 -12.93 5.15
N GLY A 50 -9.67 -11.62 4.83
CA GLY A 50 -8.45 -10.90 4.45
C GLY A 50 -7.39 -10.84 5.55
N HIS A 51 -7.78 -10.82 6.83
CA HIS A 51 -6.80 -10.93 7.93
C HIS A 51 -6.20 -12.34 7.99
N TRP A 52 -7.02 -13.38 7.81
CA TRP A 52 -6.52 -14.75 7.78
C TRP A 52 -5.59 -15.01 6.60
N PHE A 53 -5.90 -14.44 5.45
CA PHE A 53 -5.03 -14.50 4.27
C PHE A 53 -3.66 -13.84 4.51
N ASN A 54 -3.59 -12.83 5.38
CA ASN A 54 -2.33 -12.26 5.82
C ASN A 54 -1.64 -13.15 6.85
N TYR A 55 -2.34 -13.45 7.95
CA TYR A 55 -1.72 -14.08 9.12
C TYR A 55 -1.41 -15.57 8.94
N GLY A 56 -2.25 -16.32 8.24
CA GLY A 56 -2.09 -17.76 8.07
C GLY A 56 -0.79 -18.19 7.37
N PRO A 57 -0.48 -17.64 6.19
CA PRO A 57 0.79 -17.95 5.51
C PRO A 57 2.02 -17.53 6.31
N VAL A 58 1.97 -16.38 6.99
CA VAL A 58 3.08 -15.89 7.82
C VAL A 58 3.29 -16.80 9.02
N ASP A 59 2.22 -17.20 9.68
CA ASP A 59 2.27 -18.18 10.79
C ASP A 59 2.88 -19.51 10.34
N SER A 60 2.45 -20.02 9.19
CA SER A 60 2.99 -21.27 8.64
C SER A 60 4.49 -21.16 8.35
N TRP A 61 4.92 -20.05 7.79
CA TRP A 61 6.35 -19.78 7.55
C TRP A 61 7.14 -19.64 8.85
N ALA A 62 6.61 -18.91 9.84
CA ALA A 62 7.23 -18.75 11.14
C ALA A 62 7.38 -20.08 11.89
N ARG A 63 6.38 -20.98 11.80
CA ARG A 63 6.44 -22.35 12.32
C ARG A 63 7.55 -23.16 11.67
N LEU A 64 7.65 -23.10 10.32
CA LEU A 64 8.72 -23.75 9.58
C LEU A 64 10.10 -23.27 10.08
N LYS A 65 10.27 -21.96 10.27
CA LYS A 65 11.51 -21.39 10.80
C LYS A 65 11.82 -21.89 12.22
N LYS A 66 10.81 -21.94 13.07
CA LYS A 66 10.95 -22.50 14.42
C LYS A 66 11.37 -23.98 14.37
N MET A 67 10.79 -24.79 13.50
CA MET A 67 11.18 -26.19 13.30
C MET A 67 12.60 -26.32 12.74
N GLN A 68 13.09 -25.35 12.00
CA GLN A 68 14.47 -25.25 11.50
C GLN A 68 15.47 -24.78 12.57
N GLY A 69 15.04 -24.55 13.82
CA GLY A 69 15.89 -24.18 14.93
C GLY A 69 16.05 -22.67 15.17
N TYR A 70 15.33 -21.82 14.45
CA TYR A 70 15.32 -20.38 14.76
C TYR A 70 14.59 -20.09 16.06
N ASN A 71 15.08 -19.10 16.82
CA ASN A 71 14.36 -18.53 17.97
C ASN A 71 13.41 -17.46 17.46
N VAL A 72 12.16 -17.86 17.16
CA VAL A 72 11.16 -17.03 16.52
C VAL A 72 10.41 -16.18 17.54
N PHE A 73 10.40 -14.87 17.34
CA PHE A 73 9.57 -13.90 18.04
C PHE A 73 8.47 -13.38 17.11
N GLN A 74 7.22 -13.75 17.38
CA GLN A 74 6.03 -13.34 16.60
C GLN A 74 4.96 -12.81 17.55
N PRO A 75 5.05 -11.52 17.95
CA PRO A 75 4.04 -10.92 18.83
C PRO A 75 2.81 -10.49 18.05
N MET A 76 1.69 -10.29 18.74
CA MET A 76 0.44 -9.76 18.19
C MET A 76 -0.16 -8.74 19.16
N GLY A 77 -0.98 -7.82 18.61
CA GLY A 77 -1.68 -6.78 19.36
C GLY A 77 -2.67 -6.03 18.49
N PHE A 78 -3.08 -4.83 18.93
CA PHE A 78 -4.13 -4.07 18.28
C PHE A 78 -3.80 -2.58 18.19
N ASP A 79 -3.96 -2.01 16.97
CA ASP A 79 -3.99 -0.56 16.78
C ASP A 79 -5.40 -0.07 17.09
N ALA A 80 -5.61 0.30 18.35
CA ALA A 80 -6.93 0.38 18.95
C ALA A 80 -7.53 1.79 18.98
N PHE A 81 -6.78 2.81 18.57
CA PHE A 81 -7.29 4.15 18.39
C PHE A 81 -7.92 4.36 17.00
N GLY A 82 -8.64 5.45 16.82
CA GLY A 82 -9.10 5.91 15.52
C GLY A 82 -10.59 6.22 15.41
N LEU A 83 -10.92 6.86 14.32
CA LEU A 83 -12.22 7.41 13.99
C LEU A 83 -13.39 6.39 13.96
N PRO A 84 -13.20 5.12 13.51
CA PRO A 84 -14.33 4.19 13.45
C PRO A 84 -15.03 3.94 14.80
N ALA A 85 -14.25 3.79 15.88
CA ALA A 85 -14.82 3.58 17.22
C ALA A 85 -15.57 4.81 17.73
N GLU A 86 -15.05 6.02 17.47
CA GLU A 86 -15.72 7.27 17.81
C GLU A 86 -17.03 7.46 17.01
N ASN A 87 -17.00 7.17 15.71
CA ASN A 87 -18.21 7.22 14.88
C ASN A 87 -19.27 6.19 15.32
N PHE A 88 -18.82 5.02 15.79
CA PHE A 88 -19.72 4.03 16.37
C PHE A 88 -20.35 4.55 17.65
N ALA A 89 -19.57 5.20 18.52
CA ALA A 89 -20.10 5.83 19.73
C ALA A 89 -21.14 6.91 19.45
N ILE A 90 -20.89 7.78 18.46
CA ILE A 90 -21.87 8.80 18.02
C ILE A 90 -23.16 8.16 17.54
N LYS A 91 -23.10 7.02 16.86
CA LYS A 91 -24.30 6.35 16.32
C LYS A 91 -25.08 5.54 17.37
N THR A 92 -24.38 4.92 18.30
CA THR A 92 -24.97 3.92 19.22
C THR A 92 -25.06 4.39 20.66
N GLY A 93 -24.33 5.42 21.04
CA GLY A 93 -24.17 5.86 22.43
C GLY A 93 -23.24 4.98 23.28
N ILE A 94 -22.60 3.95 22.67
CA ILE A 94 -21.64 3.07 23.36
C ILE A 94 -20.28 3.75 23.36
N HIS A 95 -19.66 3.87 24.53
CA HIS A 95 -18.34 4.50 24.66
C HIS A 95 -17.27 3.80 23.79
N PRO A 96 -16.34 4.54 23.13
CA PRO A 96 -15.30 3.95 22.28
C PRO A 96 -14.45 2.90 23.01
N TRP A 97 -14.12 3.13 24.27
CA TRP A 97 -13.39 2.16 25.09
C TRP A 97 -14.13 0.82 25.17
N ASP A 98 -15.40 0.83 25.56
CA ASP A 98 -16.19 -0.40 25.79
C ASP A 98 -16.36 -1.21 24.50
N SER A 99 -16.61 -0.50 23.37
CA SER A 99 -16.75 -1.15 22.07
C SER A 99 -15.43 -1.71 21.58
N THR A 100 -14.32 -1.01 21.81
CA THR A 100 -12.98 -1.42 21.40
C THR A 100 -12.50 -2.63 22.22
N GLU A 101 -12.66 -2.60 23.54
CA GLU A 101 -12.32 -3.72 24.43
C GLU A 101 -13.07 -5.00 24.05
N LYS A 102 -14.37 -4.89 23.81
CA LYS A 102 -15.20 -6.01 23.34
C LYS A 102 -14.70 -6.57 22.01
N ASN A 103 -14.36 -5.70 21.05
CA ASN A 103 -13.89 -6.10 19.74
C ASN A 103 -12.52 -6.78 19.83
N ILE A 104 -11.59 -6.24 20.63
CA ILE A 104 -10.28 -6.83 20.89
C ILE A 104 -10.46 -8.27 21.39
N LYS A 105 -11.26 -8.45 22.44
CA LYS A 105 -11.50 -9.79 23.01
C LYS A 105 -12.02 -10.78 21.96
N THR A 106 -12.98 -10.38 21.14
CA THR A 106 -13.52 -11.24 20.06
C THR A 106 -12.44 -11.57 19.03
N MET A 107 -11.63 -10.58 18.64
CA MET A 107 -10.54 -10.79 17.68
C MET A 107 -9.42 -11.67 18.22
N GLU A 108 -9.06 -11.54 19.51
CA GLU A 108 -8.13 -12.44 20.17
C GLU A 108 -8.63 -13.90 20.17
N GLU A 109 -9.91 -14.09 20.50
CA GLU A 109 -10.55 -15.41 20.47
C GLU A 109 -10.47 -16.03 19.06
N GLN A 110 -10.71 -15.22 18.01
CA GLN A 110 -10.61 -15.65 16.63
C GLN A 110 -9.15 -15.97 16.21
N LEU A 111 -8.18 -15.14 16.60
CA LEU A 111 -6.75 -15.40 16.32
C LEU A 111 -6.24 -16.64 17.06
N LYS A 112 -6.69 -16.87 18.29
CA LYS A 112 -6.40 -18.10 19.04
C LYS A 112 -7.06 -19.32 18.39
N ALA A 113 -8.31 -19.17 17.90
CA ALA A 113 -9.02 -20.24 17.20
C ALA A 113 -8.36 -20.58 15.84
N MET A 114 -7.71 -19.64 15.17
CA MET A 114 -6.88 -19.90 14.01
C MET A 114 -5.67 -20.79 14.32
N GLY A 115 -5.27 -20.83 15.60
CA GLY A 115 -4.14 -21.64 16.08
C GLY A 115 -2.77 -21.01 15.78
N ALA A 116 -2.72 -19.71 15.46
CA ALA A 116 -1.48 -19.02 15.20
C ALA A 116 -0.53 -19.02 16.41
N MET A 117 0.78 -19.08 16.13
CA MET A 117 1.80 -19.16 17.19
C MET A 117 2.21 -17.77 17.71
N PHE A 118 1.24 -16.89 17.90
CA PHE A 118 1.51 -15.56 18.44
C PHE A 118 1.96 -15.61 19.89
N ASN A 119 2.99 -14.84 20.20
CA ASN A 119 3.44 -14.64 21.58
C ASN A 119 2.58 -13.57 22.27
N TRP A 120 1.49 -13.98 22.88
CA TRP A 120 0.53 -13.12 23.59
C TRP A 120 1.10 -12.46 24.85
N GLU A 121 2.19 -12.95 25.43
CA GLU A 121 2.82 -12.30 26.59
C GLU A 121 3.38 -10.91 26.25
N ASN A 122 3.73 -10.71 24.98
CA ASN A 122 4.26 -9.45 24.47
C ASN A 122 3.18 -8.62 23.75
N GLU A 123 1.90 -8.87 24.02
CA GLU A 123 0.80 -8.11 23.43
C GLU A 123 0.93 -6.61 23.72
N VAL A 124 0.57 -5.79 22.73
CA VAL A 124 0.40 -4.33 22.88
C VAL A 124 -0.96 -3.89 22.35
N ILE A 125 -1.60 -2.98 23.07
CA ILE A 125 -2.88 -2.38 22.72
C ILE A 125 -2.69 -0.85 22.77
N THR A 126 -2.75 -0.19 21.63
CA THR A 126 -2.31 1.21 21.51
C THR A 126 -3.16 2.22 22.29
N CYS A 127 -4.42 1.86 22.63
CA CYS A 127 -5.32 2.75 23.38
C CYS A 127 -5.21 2.65 24.90
N THR A 128 -4.38 1.75 25.41
CA THR A 128 -4.18 1.65 26.87
C THR A 128 -3.27 2.76 27.38
N PRO A 129 -3.52 3.32 28.60
CA PRO A 129 -2.67 4.35 29.19
C PRO A 129 -1.21 3.95 29.31
N GLU A 130 -0.92 2.68 29.57
CA GLU A 130 0.41 2.10 29.67
C GLU A 130 1.17 2.13 28.34
N TYR A 131 0.45 2.10 27.21
CA TYR A 131 1.03 2.22 25.89
C TYR A 131 1.13 3.69 25.45
N TYR A 132 0.02 4.44 25.42
CA TYR A 132 0.06 5.79 24.86
C TYR A 132 0.80 6.81 25.74
N LYS A 133 1.08 6.51 27.02
CA LYS A 133 2.08 7.24 27.82
C LYS A 133 3.38 7.43 27.04
N TRP A 134 3.84 6.37 26.41
CA TRP A 134 5.11 6.39 25.70
C TRP A 134 5.00 7.03 24.31
N THR A 135 3.84 6.95 23.67
CA THR A 135 3.55 7.75 22.46
C THR A 135 3.61 9.25 22.78
N GLN A 136 3.05 9.67 23.90
CA GLN A 136 3.14 11.03 24.39
C GLN A 136 4.59 11.42 24.75
N TRP A 137 5.34 10.52 25.33
CA TRP A 137 6.75 10.72 25.62
C TRP A 137 7.56 10.91 24.32
N ILE A 138 7.33 10.11 23.29
CA ILE A 138 7.97 10.28 21.98
C ILE A 138 7.67 11.68 21.40
N PHE A 139 6.41 12.13 21.47
CA PHE A 139 6.06 13.49 21.07
C PHE A 139 6.91 14.54 21.81
N LEU A 140 7.07 14.39 23.12
CA LEU A 140 7.89 15.30 23.92
C LEU A 140 9.38 15.24 23.56
N GLN A 141 9.91 14.05 23.22
CA GLN A 141 11.30 13.96 22.77
C GLN A 141 11.48 14.65 21.39
N LEU A 142 10.55 14.46 20.47
CA LEU A 142 10.57 15.18 19.19
C LEU A 142 10.49 16.72 19.40
N LEU A 143 9.64 17.17 20.31
CA LEU A 143 9.53 18.58 20.65
C LEU A 143 10.84 19.16 21.23
N LYS A 144 11.48 18.44 22.15
CA LYS A 144 12.76 18.85 22.75
C LYS A 144 13.91 18.96 21.75
N ASN A 145 13.84 18.16 20.67
CA ASN A 145 14.85 18.13 19.63
C ASN A 145 14.44 18.95 18.38
N ASP A 146 13.49 19.87 18.53
CA ASP A 146 12.98 20.74 17.46
C ASP A 146 12.40 20.01 16.25
N LEU A 147 11.98 18.74 16.43
CA LEU A 147 11.34 17.91 15.40
C LEU A 147 9.80 17.95 15.48
N ALA A 148 9.22 18.59 16.48
CA ALA A 148 7.79 18.87 16.56
C ALA A 148 7.56 20.38 16.73
N TYR A 149 6.59 20.91 15.99
CA TYR A 149 6.25 22.34 16.04
C TYR A 149 4.78 22.60 15.76
N ARG A 150 4.31 23.78 16.10
CA ARG A 150 2.92 24.22 15.92
C ARG A 150 2.86 25.43 15.01
N LYS A 151 2.00 25.38 13.96
CA LYS A 151 1.75 26.55 13.10
C LYS A 151 0.31 26.58 12.60
N LYS A 152 -0.15 27.76 12.18
CA LYS A 152 -1.37 27.94 11.40
C LYS A 152 -1.07 27.61 9.94
N ALA A 153 -1.85 26.68 9.36
CA ALA A 153 -1.67 26.25 7.98
C ALA A 153 -3.01 25.84 7.38
N PRO A 154 -3.19 25.94 6.06
CA PRO A 154 -4.29 25.31 5.37
C PRO A 154 -4.10 23.79 5.43
N VAL A 155 -5.06 23.09 6.03
CA VAL A 155 -5.05 21.65 6.21
C VAL A 155 -6.19 21.01 5.43
N ASN A 156 -6.01 19.74 5.06
CA ASN A 156 -7.09 18.97 4.44
C ASN A 156 -8.17 18.69 5.47
N TRP A 157 -9.40 19.05 5.16
CA TRP A 157 -10.55 18.84 6.02
C TRP A 157 -11.59 17.96 5.35
N CYS A 158 -11.96 16.87 5.99
CA CYS A 158 -13.09 16.07 5.55
C CYS A 158 -14.39 16.58 6.19
N PRO A 159 -15.33 17.15 5.43
CA PRO A 159 -16.57 17.70 6.00
C PRO A 159 -17.52 16.61 6.50
N SER A 160 -17.48 15.40 5.97
CA SER A 160 -18.28 14.26 6.44
C SER A 160 -17.71 13.65 7.72
N CYS A 161 -16.41 13.42 7.77
CA CYS A 161 -15.75 12.90 8.97
C CYS A 161 -15.50 13.96 10.03
N ASN A 162 -15.65 15.24 9.71
CA ASN A 162 -15.41 16.38 10.58
C ASN A 162 -14.00 16.34 11.21
N THR A 163 -12.97 16.07 10.40
CA THR A 163 -11.58 15.93 10.88
C THR A 163 -10.57 16.42 9.86
N VAL A 164 -9.39 16.75 10.36
CA VAL A 164 -8.19 17.01 9.56
C VAL A 164 -7.62 15.68 9.07
N LEU A 165 -7.10 15.69 7.85
CA LEU A 165 -6.41 14.58 7.22
C LEU A 165 -4.98 14.96 6.90
N ALA A 166 -4.03 14.05 7.11
CA ALA A 166 -2.71 14.16 6.53
C ALA A 166 -2.78 14.07 4.99
N ASN A 167 -1.75 14.54 4.29
CA ASN A 167 -1.75 14.51 2.82
C ASN A 167 -1.90 13.09 2.26
N GLU A 168 -1.29 12.14 2.94
CA GLU A 168 -1.27 10.72 2.62
C GLU A 168 -2.65 10.05 2.77
N GLN A 169 -3.55 10.67 3.52
CA GLN A 169 -4.92 10.21 3.76
C GLN A 169 -5.94 10.79 2.75
N VAL A 170 -5.45 11.48 1.74
CA VAL A 170 -6.28 12.05 0.67
C VAL A 170 -5.94 11.37 -0.65
N HIS A 171 -6.89 10.61 -1.19
CA HIS A 171 -6.76 9.91 -2.46
C HIS A 171 -7.69 10.53 -3.50
N GLU A 172 -7.13 11.00 -4.62
CA GLU A 172 -7.89 11.64 -5.70
C GLU A 172 -8.81 12.78 -5.21
N GLY A 173 -8.32 13.59 -4.25
CA GLY A 173 -9.11 14.69 -3.67
C GLY A 173 -10.15 14.27 -2.64
N CYS A 174 -10.29 12.98 -2.36
CA CYS A 174 -11.28 12.43 -1.46
C CYS A 174 -10.65 11.86 -0.19
N CYS A 175 -11.43 11.82 0.88
CA CYS A 175 -11.06 11.19 2.14
C CYS A 175 -10.90 9.67 1.96
N GLU A 176 -9.78 9.10 2.36
CA GLU A 176 -9.48 7.66 2.27
C GLU A 176 -10.55 6.75 2.92
N ARG A 177 -11.30 7.28 3.88
CA ARG A 177 -12.27 6.52 4.69
C ARG A 177 -13.70 6.59 4.19
N CYS A 178 -14.17 7.78 3.81
CA CYS A 178 -15.57 8.00 3.47
C CYS A 178 -15.80 8.45 2.04
N SER A 179 -14.73 8.58 1.26
CA SER A 179 -14.73 9.02 -0.15
C SER A 179 -15.42 10.39 -0.38
N THR A 180 -15.58 11.19 0.68
CA THR A 180 -16.10 12.55 0.56
C THR A 180 -15.01 13.48 0.09
N GLU A 181 -15.34 14.40 -0.81
CA GLU A 181 -14.41 15.43 -1.29
C GLU A 181 -13.85 16.25 -0.13
N VAL A 182 -12.54 16.44 -0.13
CA VAL A 182 -11.78 17.12 0.92
C VAL A 182 -11.71 18.61 0.62
N THR A 183 -11.95 19.43 1.63
CA THR A 183 -11.83 20.90 1.55
C THR A 183 -10.59 21.39 2.29
N LYS A 184 -10.18 22.65 2.07
CA LYS A 184 -9.10 23.29 2.84
C LYS A 184 -9.69 24.09 3.99
N LYS A 185 -9.03 24.05 5.16
CA LYS A 185 -9.39 24.81 6.33
C LYS A 185 -8.14 25.32 7.04
N ASP A 186 -8.09 26.61 7.37
CA ASP A 186 -6.99 27.20 8.13
C ASP A 186 -7.13 26.87 9.61
N LEU A 187 -6.23 26.04 10.13
CA LEU A 187 -6.17 25.64 11.52
C LEU A 187 -4.74 25.72 12.06
N THR A 188 -4.63 26.00 13.35
CA THR A 188 -3.35 25.92 14.05
C THR A 188 -3.14 24.49 14.54
N GLN A 189 -2.10 23.80 14.02
CA GLN A 189 -1.92 22.37 14.17
C GLN A 189 -0.49 22.01 14.53
N TRP A 190 -0.28 20.81 15.08
CA TRP A 190 1.03 20.23 15.35
C TRP A 190 1.52 19.42 14.16
N PHE A 191 2.82 19.56 13.90
CA PHE A 191 3.54 18.88 12.82
C PHE A 191 4.81 18.24 13.33
N PHE A 192 5.21 17.12 12.71
CA PHE A 192 6.55 16.55 12.84
C PHE A 192 7.37 16.87 11.61
N LYS A 193 8.64 17.28 11.80
CA LYS A 193 9.57 17.65 10.72
C LYS A 193 10.16 16.40 10.04
N ILE A 194 9.31 15.59 9.42
CA ILE A 194 9.76 14.42 8.65
C ILE A 194 10.65 14.83 7.47
N THR A 195 10.52 16.05 6.97
CA THR A 195 11.32 16.61 5.88
C THR A 195 12.80 16.75 6.22
N GLU A 196 13.17 16.89 7.48
CA GLU A 196 14.57 16.92 7.95
C GLU A 196 15.28 15.58 7.66
N TYR A 197 14.52 14.50 7.51
CA TYR A 197 15.02 13.16 7.21
C TYR A 197 14.82 12.74 5.75
N ALA A 198 14.37 13.67 4.88
CA ALA A 198 13.99 13.33 3.50
C ALA A 198 15.12 12.67 2.71
N ASP A 199 16.35 13.18 2.82
CA ASP A 199 17.53 12.61 2.16
C ASP A 199 17.84 11.21 2.68
N GLU A 200 17.90 11.03 3.98
CA GLU A 200 18.22 9.75 4.58
C GLU A 200 17.13 8.70 4.33
N LEU A 201 15.85 9.12 4.37
CA LEU A 201 14.73 8.26 3.99
C LEU A 201 14.84 7.81 2.52
N LEU A 202 15.34 8.67 1.63
CA LEU A 202 15.51 8.35 0.22
C LEU A 202 16.72 7.44 -0.02
N GLU A 203 17.89 7.78 0.53
CA GLU A 203 19.15 7.09 0.29
C GLU A 203 19.15 5.64 0.79
N LYS A 204 18.49 5.39 1.92
CA LYS A 204 18.43 4.05 2.51
C LYS A 204 17.48 3.09 1.79
N LEU A 205 16.54 3.58 0.96
CA LEU A 205 15.59 2.72 0.25
C LEU A 205 16.26 1.65 -0.61
N ASP A 206 17.38 1.96 -1.24
CA ASP A 206 18.10 1.04 -2.11
C ASP A 206 18.87 -0.06 -1.34
N THR A 207 18.91 0.02 -0.01
CA THR A 207 19.56 -0.98 0.86
C THR A 207 18.57 -1.94 1.52
N LEU A 208 17.25 -1.71 1.35
CA LEU A 208 16.19 -2.49 1.97
C LEU A 208 15.75 -3.65 1.07
N ASP A 209 15.51 -4.81 1.67
CA ASP A 209 14.91 -5.96 1.00
C ASP A 209 13.37 -5.79 0.95
N TRP A 210 12.94 -4.81 0.15
CA TRP A 210 11.55 -4.41 0.02
C TRP A 210 11.07 -4.54 -1.43
N PRO A 211 9.77 -4.77 -1.67
CA PRO A 211 9.22 -4.82 -3.02
C PRO A 211 9.54 -3.54 -3.81
N GLU A 212 10.02 -3.69 -5.03
CA GLU A 212 10.42 -2.57 -5.91
C GLU A 212 9.31 -1.51 -6.06
N LYS A 213 8.06 -1.96 -6.14
CA LYS A 213 6.89 -1.08 -6.22
C LYS A 213 6.79 -0.16 -5.00
N THR A 214 7.02 -0.69 -3.79
CA THR A 214 6.99 0.10 -2.54
C THR A 214 8.15 1.08 -2.49
N VAL A 215 9.34 0.65 -2.86
CA VAL A 215 10.52 1.51 -2.98
C VAL A 215 10.24 2.65 -3.96
N ALA A 216 9.72 2.34 -5.15
CA ALA A 216 9.36 3.34 -6.16
C ALA A 216 8.28 4.31 -5.66
N MET A 217 7.26 3.82 -4.95
CA MET A 217 6.22 4.67 -4.35
C MET A 217 6.81 5.64 -3.32
N GLN A 218 7.68 5.20 -2.41
CA GLN A 218 8.31 6.07 -1.43
C GLN A 218 9.26 7.09 -2.10
N LYS A 219 10.08 6.67 -3.07
CA LYS A 219 10.94 7.58 -3.86
C LYS A 219 10.11 8.67 -4.53
N HIS A 220 9.02 8.29 -5.17
CA HIS A 220 8.12 9.24 -5.82
C HIS A 220 7.44 10.17 -4.81
N TRP A 221 7.02 9.66 -3.65
CA TRP A 221 6.38 10.44 -2.59
C TRP A 221 7.32 11.46 -1.97
N ILE A 222 8.56 11.05 -1.64
CA ILE A 222 9.61 11.95 -1.16
C ILE A 222 9.93 13.00 -2.22
N GLY A 223 10.06 12.58 -3.48
CA GLY A 223 10.10 13.45 -4.65
C GLY A 223 11.20 14.50 -4.58
N LYS A 224 12.47 14.05 -4.36
CA LYS A 224 13.64 14.92 -4.38
C LYS A 224 13.83 15.55 -5.76
N SER A 225 13.92 16.86 -5.81
CA SER A 225 14.18 17.64 -7.01
C SER A 225 15.38 18.55 -6.80
N THR A 226 16.44 18.33 -7.56
CA THR A 226 17.63 19.21 -7.56
C THR A 226 17.46 20.25 -8.65
N GLY A 227 17.62 21.53 -8.28
CA GLY A 227 17.43 22.64 -9.21
C GLY A 227 18.10 23.92 -8.70
N ALA A 228 17.53 25.05 -9.07
CA ALA A 228 17.94 26.36 -8.62
C ALA A 228 16.75 27.17 -8.12
N GLN A 229 16.97 27.93 -7.06
CA GLN A 229 16.10 29.02 -6.67
C GLN A 229 16.59 30.28 -7.41
N VAL A 230 15.70 30.99 -8.06
CA VAL A 230 16.01 32.16 -8.89
C VAL A 230 15.14 33.33 -8.44
N THR A 231 15.74 34.46 -8.11
CA THR A 231 15.04 35.64 -7.63
C THR A 231 14.69 36.58 -8.77
N PHE A 232 13.40 36.81 -8.97
CA PHE A 232 12.85 37.78 -9.92
C PHE A 232 12.47 39.06 -9.20
N LYS A 233 12.86 40.23 -9.74
CA LYS A 233 12.44 41.55 -9.23
C LYS A 233 11.20 42.02 -9.96
N VAL A 234 10.22 42.53 -9.21
CA VAL A 234 9.06 43.17 -9.83
C VAL A 234 9.48 44.55 -10.37
N LYS A 235 9.12 44.81 -11.62
CA LYS A 235 9.45 46.05 -12.31
C LYS A 235 8.87 47.25 -11.55
N ASN A 236 9.64 48.29 -11.37
CA ASN A 236 9.25 49.53 -10.69
C ASN A 236 8.81 49.36 -9.23
N SER A 237 9.21 48.25 -8.57
CA SER A 237 8.94 47.95 -7.17
C SER A 237 10.23 47.52 -6.42
N ALA A 238 10.22 47.65 -5.13
CA ALA A 238 11.27 47.06 -4.27
C ALA A 238 11.04 45.54 -4.05
N THR A 239 9.88 45.03 -4.44
CA THR A 239 9.43 43.67 -4.22
C THR A 239 10.14 42.69 -5.16
N SER A 240 10.49 41.54 -4.62
CA SER A 240 11.04 40.40 -5.37
C SER A 240 10.41 39.11 -4.90
N PHE A 241 10.48 38.08 -5.72
CA PHE A 241 10.01 36.75 -5.41
C PHE A 241 10.93 35.69 -5.98
N ASP A 242 10.95 34.53 -5.35
CA ASP A 242 11.77 33.41 -5.76
C ASP A 242 10.95 32.40 -6.57
N VAL A 243 11.59 31.83 -7.59
CA VAL A 243 11.09 30.71 -8.38
C VAL A 243 12.03 29.54 -8.23
N PHE A 244 11.48 28.34 -8.00
CA PHE A 244 12.28 27.12 -8.08
C PHE A 244 12.14 26.47 -9.45
N THR A 245 13.26 26.06 -10.07
CA THR A 245 13.27 25.35 -11.34
C THR A 245 14.33 24.25 -11.37
N THR A 246 13.99 23.11 -11.96
CA THR A 246 14.95 22.04 -12.31
C THR A 246 15.62 22.28 -13.67
N ARG A 247 15.11 23.27 -14.42
CA ARG A 247 15.54 23.63 -15.78
C ARG A 247 16.09 25.06 -15.83
N VAL A 248 17.04 25.37 -14.94
CA VAL A 248 17.68 26.69 -14.93
C VAL A 248 18.45 26.99 -16.23
N ASP A 249 18.83 25.96 -16.98
CA ASP A 249 19.38 25.99 -18.33
C ASP A 249 18.46 26.76 -19.33
N THR A 250 17.15 26.76 -19.09
CA THR A 250 16.16 27.45 -19.95
C THR A 250 15.87 28.91 -19.53
N LEU A 251 16.53 29.42 -18.49
CA LEU A 251 16.22 30.73 -17.91
C LEU A 251 16.21 31.89 -18.92
N ASN A 252 17.06 31.85 -19.94
CA ASN A 252 17.08 32.86 -21.00
C ASN A 252 15.81 32.86 -21.87
N GLY A 253 15.09 31.71 -21.92
CA GLY A 253 13.86 31.51 -22.66
C GLY A 253 12.58 31.76 -21.86
N VAL A 254 12.68 32.30 -20.66
CA VAL A 254 11.53 32.69 -19.86
C VAL A 254 10.80 33.84 -20.50
N THR A 255 9.52 33.68 -20.82
CA THR A 255 8.70 34.69 -21.46
C THR A 255 7.54 35.19 -20.61
N TYR A 256 7.23 34.48 -19.50
CA TYR A 256 6.32 34.93 -18.46
C TYR A 256 6.60 34.18 -17.14
N VAL A 257 6.05 34.67 -16.05
CA VAL A 257 6.08 33.99 -14.72
C VAL A 257 4.66 33.85 -14.20
N VAL A 258 4.42 32.82 -13.41
CA VAL A 258 3.08 32.50 -12.88
C VAL A 258 3.14 32.35 -11.38
N LEU A 259 2.23 33.01 -10.69
CA LEU A 259 2.03 32.90 -9.24
C LEU A 259 0.82 32.03 -8.94
N ALA A 260 0.87 31.31 -7.84
CA ALA A 260 -0.30 30.63 -7.30
C ALA A 260 -1.37 31.65 -6.87
N PRO A 261 -2.69 31.35 -7.05
CA PRO A 261 -3.77 32.25 -6.63
C PRO A 261 -3.74 32.61 -5.11
N GLU A 262 -3.18 31.73 -4.28
CA GLU A 262 -3.06 31.90 -2.84
C GLU A 262 -1.78 32.66 -2.43
N ASN A 263 -0.89 32.98 -3.37
CA ASN A 263 0.37 33.67 -3.03
C ASN A 263 0.06 35.12 -2.60
N PRO A 264 0.47 35.56 -1.41
CA PRO A 264 0.20 36.92 -0.89
C PRO A 264 0.70 38.03 -1.83
N LEU A 265 1.75 37.75 -2.57
CA LEU A 265 2.32 38.68 -3.54
C LEU A 265 1.33 39.10 -4.64
N VAL A 266 0.37 38.25 -4.99
CA VAL A 266 -0.64 38.55 -6.00
C VAL A 266 -1.41 39.81 -5.64
N ASP A 267 -1.79 39.97 -4.36
CA ASP A 267 -2.54 41.14 -3.90
C ASP A 267 -1.69 42.41 -3.90
N GLU A 268 -0.37 42.27 -3.67
CA GLU A 268 0.57 43.40 -3.62
C GLU A 268 0.89 43.97 -5.03
N ILE A 269 1.05 43.09 -6.02
CA ILE A 269 1.55 43.48 -7.33
C ILE A 269 0.47 43.66 -8.40
N THR A 270 -0.77 43.23 -8.12
CA THR A 270 -1.86 43.41 -9.08
C THR A 270 -2.23 44.87 -9.24
N THR A 271 -2.22 45.34 -10.50
CA THR A 271 -2.61 46.71 -10.81
C THR A 271 -4.12 46.93 -10.59
N ASP A 272 -4.53 48.15 -10.28
CA ASP A 272 -5.92 48.46 -10.00
C ASP A 272 -6.85 48.08 -11.16
N GLU A 273 -6.39 48.19 -12.43
CA GLU A 273 -7.16 47.79 -13.62
C GLU A 273 -7.45 46.29 -13.68
N ASN A 274 -6.55 45.44 -13.15
CA ASN A 274 -6.66 43.99 -13.20
C ASN A 274 -7.24 43.37 -11.92
N LYS A 275 -7.42 44.17 -10.88
CA LYS A 275 -7.78 43.69 -9.52
C LYS A 275 -9.11 42.89 -9.49
N ALA A 276 -10.13 43.36 -10.22
CA ALA A 276 -11.41 42.68 -10.26
C ALA A 276 -11.32 41.29 -10.92
N ALA A 277 -10.60 41.21 -12.06
CA ALA A 277 -10.41 39.94 -12.78
C ALA A 277 -9.55 38.94 -12.00
N VAL A 278 -8.51 39.43 -11.30
CA VAL A 278 -7.67 38.57 -10.47
C VAL A 278 -8.44 38.03 -9.27
N GLU A 279 -9.27 38.86 -8.60
CA GLU A 279 -10.05 38.42 -7.47
C GLU A 279 -11.12 37.39 -7.87
N GLU A 280 -11.82 37.62 -9.00
CA GLU A 280 -12.75 36.61 -9.53
C GLU A 280 -12.05 35.29 -9.83
N TYR A 281 -10.85 35.33 -10.40
CA TYR A 281 -10.05 34.14 -10.69
C TYR A 281 -9.60 33.41 -9.42
N LYS A 282 -9.17 34.14 -8.37
CA LYS A 282 -8.81 33.57 -7.06
C LYS A 282 -9.99 32.82 -6.42
N GLU A 283 -11.19 33.43 -6.45
CA GLU A 283 -12.41 32.79 -5.91
C GLU A 283 -12.82 31.53 -6.71
N ALA A 284 -12.62 31.53 -8.03
CA ALA A 284 -12.83 30.33 -8.85
C ALA A 284 -11.83 29.23 -8.54
N ALA A 285 -10.54 29.57 -8.36
CA ALA A 285 -9.47 28.63 -8.04
C ALA A 285 -9.66 27.98 -6.65
N LYS A 286 -10.17 28.70 -5.65
CA LYS A 286 -10.47 28.17 -4.31
C LYS A 286 -11.47 27.01 -4.31
N LYS A 287 -12.32 26.92 -5.31
CA LYS A 287 -13.34 25.87 -5.44
C LYS A 287 -12.80 24.58 -6.04
N GLN A 288 -11.56 24.56 -6.46
CA GLN A 288 -10.92 23.43 -7.14
C GLN A 288 -9.96 22.70 -6.19
N SER A 289 -9.93 21.37 -6.30
CA SER A 289 -8.95 20.56 -5.57
C SER A 289 -7.54 20.68 -6.17
N ASP A 290 -6.50 20.47 -5.36
CA ASP A 290 -5.10 20.49 -5.83
C ASP A 290 -4.86 19.46 -6.96
N ILE A 291 -5.60 18.35 -6.95
CA ILE A 291 -5.51 17.28 -7.97
C ILE A 291 -6.10 17.74 -9.30
N GLU A 292 -7.28 18.34 -9.29
CA GLU A 292 -7.90 18.88 -10.49
C GLU A 292 -7.02 19.97 -11.11
N ARG A 293 -6.44 20.84 -10.28
CA ARG A 293 -5.53 21.90 -10.71
C ARG A 293 -4.25 21.35 -11.37
N GLN A 294 -3.73 20.21 -10.91
CA GLN A 294 -2.52 19.57 -11.47
C GLN A 294 -2.80 18.60 -12.63
N SER A 295 -4.06 18.28 -12.94
CA SER A 295 -4.39 17.34 -14.02
C SER A 295 -3.78 17.77 -15.35
N LEU A 296 -3.06 16.86 -16.01
CA LEU A 296 -2.43 17.09 -17.31
C LEU A 296 -3.45 17.23 -18.43
N SER A 297 -4.60 16.58 -18.32
CA SER A 297 -5.66 16.60 -19.32
C SER A 297 -6.50 17.88 -19.31
N ARG A 298 -6.34 18.71 -18.27
CA ARG A 298 -7.10 19.95 -18.13
C ARG A 298 -6.42 21.09 -18.83
N GLU A 299 -7.21 21.89 -19.54
CA GLU A 299 -6.75 23.15 -20.13
C GLU A 299 -6.26 24.12 -19.04
N LYS A 300 -5.05 24.65 -19.22
CA LYS A 300 -4.46 25.60 -18.25
C LYS A 300 -5.09 26.98 -18.43
N THR A 301 -5.44 27.59 -17.30
CA THR A 301 -6.06 28.92 -17.25
C THR A 301 -5.21 29.89 -16.44
N GLY A 302 -5.40 31.16 -16.64
CA GLY A 302 -4.70 32.20 -15.88
C GLY A 302 -5.24 33.60 -16.20
N VAL A 303 -4.87 34.53 -15.34
CA VAL A 303 -5.22 35.96 -15.46
C VAL A 303 -3.97 36.81 -15.26
N PHE A 304 -3.85 37.86 -16.07
CA PHE A 304 -2.71 38.78 -16.03
C PHE A 304 -2.85 39.74 -14.84
N THR A 305 -1.78 39.94 -14.06
CA THR A 305 -1.77 40.88 -12.91
C THR A 305 -1.64 42.35 -13.31
N GLY A 306 -1.26 42.65 -14.53
CA GLY A 306 -0.87 44.02 -14.97
C GLY A 306 0.60 44.34 -14.69
N SER A 307 1.31 43.52 -13.93
CA SER A 307 2.70 43.73 -13.53
C SER A 307 3.69 42.90 -14.34
N TYR A 308 4.93 43.35 -14.37
CA TYR A 308 6.05 42.65 -14.99
C TYR A 308 7.17 42.38 -14.01
N ALA A 309 7.89 41.30 -14.24
CA ALA A 309 9.10 40.95 -13.52
C ALA A 309 10.33 41.05 -14.43
N ILE A 310 11.52 41.24 -13.86
CA ILE A 310 12.77 41.30 -14.58
C ILE A 310 13.46 39.95 -14.51
N ASN A 311 13.74 39.36 -15.66
CA ASN A 311 14.53 38.14 -15.76
C ASN A 311 15.96 38.40 -15.28
N PRO A 312 16.47 37.72 -14.23
CA PRO A 312 17.75 38.07 -13.61
C PRO A 312 18.98 37.77 -14.50
N ILE A 313 18.86 36.93 -15.51
CA ILE A 313 20.01 36.55 -16.35
C ILE A 313 20.21 37.43 -17.57
N ASN A 314 19.13 37.94 -18.17
CA ASN A 314 19.17 38.71 -19.41
C ASN A 314 18.52 40.10 -19.32
N GLY A 315 17.90 40.46 -18.19
CA GLY A 315 17.28 41.76 -17.96
C GLY A 315 15.95 42.00 -18.70
N LYS A 316 15.40 41.00 -19.41
CA LYS A 316 14.12 41.12 -20.11
C LYS A 316 12.96 41.26 -19.13
N GLU A 317 11.98 42.08 -19.53
CA GLU A 317 10.72 42.20 -18.80
C GLU A 317 9.77 41.07 -19.23
N VAL A 318 9.22 40.34 -18.23
CA VAL A 318 8.28 39.27 -18.45
C VAL A 318 6.99 39.51 -17.66
N PRO A 319 5.79 39.30 -18.24
CA PRO A 319 4.53 39.55 -17.57
C PRO A 319 4.32 38.55 -16.45
N VAL A 320 3.69 39.01 -15.35
CA VAL A 320 3.34 38.20 -14.18
C VAL A 320 1.86 37.79 -14.27
N TRP A 321 1.63 36.50 -14.31
CA TRP A 321 0.29 35.89 -14.38
C TRP A 321 -0.08 35.22 -13.06
N VAL A 322 -1.36 35.05 -12.81
CA VAL A 322 -1.89 34.17 -11.78
C VAL A 322 -2.48 32.94 -12.46
N GLY A 323 -2.07 31.74 -12.04
CA GLY A 323 -2.53 30.49 -12.67
C GLY A 323 -2.88 29.44 -11.64
N ASP A 324 -4.02 28.76 -11.83
CA ASP A 324 -4.54 27.74 -10.90
C ASP A 324 -3.71 26.46 -10.89
N TYR A 325 -2.91 26.19 -11.92
CA TYR A 325 -2.01 25.04 -12.01
C TYR A 325 -0.71 25.19 -11.19
N VAL A 326 -0.47 26.38 -10.62
CA VAL A 326 0.62 26.63 -9.67
C VAL A 326 0.06 26.50 -8.25
N LEU A 327 0.71 25.70 -7.40
CA LEU A 327 0.30 25.50 -6.02
C LEU A 327 1.17 26.34 -5.08
N ALA A 328 0.56 27.11 -4.19
CA ALA A 328 1.28 27.87 -3.16
C ALA A 328 2.05 26.98 -2.16
N THR A 329 1.68 25.72 -2.09
CA THR A 329 2.23 24.72 -1.18
C THR A 329 3.42 23.96 -1.77
N TYR A 330 3.78 24.17 -3.03
CA TYR A 330 4.93 23.54 -3.69
C TYR A 330 5.96 24.59 -4.11
N GLY A 331 7.21 24.39 -3.68
CA GLY A 331 8.30 25.31 -3.95
C GLY A 331 8.05 26.67 -3.32
N THR A 332 8.11 27.72 -4.13
CA THR A 332 7.91 29.12 -3.71
C THR A 332 6.49 29.64 -3.98
N GLY A 333 5.60 28.81 -4.54
CA GLY A 333 4.30 29.26 -5.03
C GLY A 333 4.39 30.15 -6.27
N ALA A 334 5.53 30.12 -6.97
CA ALA A 334 5.80 30.82 -8.20
C ALA A 334 6.59 29.93 -9.16
N VAL A 335 6.33 30.03 -10.45
CA VAL A 335 7.05 29.28 -11.50
C VAL A 335 7.44 30.20 -12.63
N MET A 336 8.62 29.96 -13.19
CA MET A 336 9.02 30.57 -14.48
C MET A 336 8.46 29.72 -15.61
N ALA A 337 7.99 30.31 -16.65
CA ALA A 337 7.44 29.65 -17.82
C ALA A 337 8.36 29.78 -19.05
N VAL A 338 8.62 28.62 -19.67
CA VAL A 338 9.52 28.50 -20.82
C VAL A 338 8.83 27.76 -21.95
N PRO A 339 7.94 28.43 -22.69
CA PRO A 339 7.07 27.80 -23.68
C PRO A 339 7.77 26.95 -24.75
N ALA A 340 8.98 27.32 -25.13
CA ALA A 340 9.72 26.53 -26.10
C ALA A 340 10.22 25.17 -25.57
N HIS A 341 10.18 24.94 -24.23
CA HIS A 341 10.81 23.80 -23.58
C HIS A 341 9.95 23.11 -22.52
N ASP A 342 8.65 23.44 -22.44
CA ASP A 342 7.65 22.80 -21.60
C ASP A 342 6.29 22.80 -22.34
N GLU A 343 5.65 21.62 -22.43
CA GLU A 343 4.39 21.44 -23.14
C GLU A 343 3.24 22.28 -22.58
N ARG A 344 3.18 22.38 -21.22
CA ARG A 344 2.13 23.14 -20.52
C ARG A 344 2.29 24.64 -20.79
N ASP A 345 3.52 25.10 -20.69
CA ASP A 345 3.86 26.51 -20.95
C ASP A 345 3.63 26.88 -22.41
N PHE A 346 3.92 25.93 -23.33
CA PHE A 346 3.66 26.13 -24.77
C PHE A 346 2.16 26.27 -25.05
N ALA A 347 1.33 25.37 -24.46
CA ALA A 347 -0.13 25.46 -24.62
C ALA A 347 -0.69 26.78 -24.05
N PHE A 348 -0.22 27.17 -22.86
CA PHE A 348 -0.61 28.43 -22.22
C PHE A 348 -0.18 29.65 -23.07
N ALA A 349 1.07 29.71 -23.50
CA ALA A 349 1.58 30.81 -24.31
C ALA A 349 0.85 30.94 -25.65
N THR A 350 0.53 29.83 -26.29
CA THR A 350 -0.26 29.79 -27.54
C THR A 350 -1.66 30.36 -27.31
N LYS A 351 -2.33 29.94 -26.23
CA LYS A 351 -3.68 30.41 -25.87
C LYS A 351 -3.75 31.92 -25.61
N PHE A 352 -2.76 32.43 -24.86
CA PHE A 352 -2.73 33.84 -24.47
C PHE A 352 -1.86 34.72 -25.39
N ASN A 353 -1.40 34.19 -26.53
CA ASN A 353 -0.57 34.86 -27.53
C ASN A 353 0.69 35.50 -26.93
N LEU A 354 1.37 34.73 -26.03
CA LEU A 354 2.62 35.13 -25.40
C LEU A 354 3.83 34.73 -26.26
N PRO A 355 4.99 35.41 -26.14
CA PRO A 355 6.20 35.04 -26.87
C PRO A 355 6.68 33.63 -26.56
N ILE A 356 7.26 32.95 -27.58
CA ILE A 356 7.86 31.61 -27.45
C ILE A 356 9.31 31.74 -27.94
N GLU A 357 10.27 31.67 -27.03
CA GLU A 357 11.69 31.86 -27.30
C GLU A 357 12.47 30.55 -27.14
N ARG A 358 13.01 30.04 -28.25
CA ARG A 358 13.85 28.83 -28.21
C ARG A 358 15.24 29.15 -27.68
N VAL A 359 15.67 28.42 -26.63
CA VAL A 359 17.01 28.56 -26.03
C VAL A 359 17.76 27.23 -25.93
N ILE A 360 17.15 26.12 -26.33
CA ILE A 360 17.79 24.80 -26.44
C ILE A 360 17.45 24.20 -27.79
N THR A 361 18.44 23.56 -28.42
CA THR A 361 18.30 22.74 -29.59
C THR A 361 18.84 21.31 -29.33
N ASN A 362 18.78 20.42 -30.31
CA ASN A 362 19.28 19.07 -30.16
C ASN A 362 20.81 19.03 -29.91
N LYS A 363 21.33 17.88 -29.53
CA LYS A 363 22.78 17.70 -29.25
C LYS A 363 23.70 18.01 -30.44
N LYS A 364 23.15 18.08 -31.66
CA LYS A 364 23.91 18.43 -32.88
C LYS A 364 23.86 19.91 -33.23
N GLY A 365 23.06 20.72 -32.49
CA GLY A 365 22.87 22.13 -32.78
C GLY A 365 21.88 22.41 -33.92
N GLU A 366 21.09 21.43 -34.34
CA GLU A 366 20.14 21.54 -35.42
C GLU A 366 18.81 22.16 -34.92
N GLU A 367 18.07 22.75 -35.85
CA GLU A 367 16.73 23.30 -35.56
C GLU A 367 15.74 22.18 -35.19
N VAL A 368 14.93 22.39 -34.15
CA VAL A 368 13.98 21.40 -33.61
C VAL A 368 12.57 21.98 -33.62
N GLU A 369 11.57 21.09 -33.72
CA GLU A 369 10.16 21.43 -33.55
C GLU A 369 9.86 21.81 -32.09
N LEU A 370 8.98 22.74 -31.87
CA LEU A 370 8.61 23.24 -30.56
C LEU A 370 7.25 22.65 -30.11
N PRO A 371 7.05 22.34 -28.83
CA PRO A 371 8.01 22.48 -27.72
C PRO A 371 9.08 21.38 -27.75
N TYR A 372 10.34 21.74 -27.49
CA TYR A 372 11.45 20.79 -27.37
C TYR A 372 11.83 20.62 -25.90
N CYS A 373 11.40 19.54 -25.26
CA CYS A 373 11.55 19.30 -23.82
C CYS A 373 12.83 18.53 -23.45
N GLU A 374 13.56 18.00 -24.43
CA GLU A 374 14.77 17.21 -24.23
C GLU A 374 15.98 18.08 -23.86
N TYR A 375 17.03 17.43 -23.40
CA TYR A 375 18.34 18.04 -23.16
C TYR A 375 19.13 18.19 -24.48
N GLY A 376 19.89 19.26 -24.56
CA GLY A 376 20.64 19.53 -25.76
C GLY A 376 21.73 20.59 -25.60
N VAL A 377 21.85 21.48 -26.55
CA VAL A 377 22.84 22.56 -26.58
C VAL A 377 22.12 23.90 -26.54
N LEU A 378 22.63 24.85 -25.75
CA LEU A 378 22.04 26.17 -25.60
C LEU A 378 22.29 27.02 -26.84
N VAL A 379 21.25 27.76 -27.23
CA VAL A 379 21.22 28.79 -28.28
C VAL A 379 20.45 30.00 -27.77
N ASN A 380 20.66 31.17 -28.34
CA ASN A 380 20.00 32.43 -27.95
C ASN A 380 20.11 32.74 -26.45
N SER A 381 21.17 32.27 -25.82
CA SER A 381 21.42 32.36 -24.37
C SER A 381 22.68 33.19 -24.06
N GLY A 382 23.18 33.95 -25.04
CA GLY A 382 24.30 34.86 -24.92
C GLY A 382 25.60 34.17 -24.56
N GLN A 383 26.20 34.51 -23.42
CA GLN A 383 27.46 33.91 -22.98
C GLN A 383 27.38 32.39 -22.71
N PHE A 384 26.20 31.79 -22.68
CA PHE A 384 25.98 30.37 -22.45
C PHE A 384 25.70 29.60 -23.75
N ASP A 385 25.70 30.24 -24.90
CA ASP A 385 25.51 29.60 -26.20
C ASP A 385 26.58 28.54 -26.44
N GLY A 386 26.18 27.41 -27.01
CA GLY A 386 27.05 26.26 -27.30
C GLY A 386 27.38 25.35 -26.13
N LEU A 387 26.95 25.68 -24.92
CA LEU A 387 27.10 24.77 -23.75
C LEU A 387 26.03 23.66 -23.79
N THR A 388 26.39 22.50 -23.31
CA THR A 388 25.39 21.45 -23.00
C THR A 388 24.46 21.90 -21.88
N THR A 389 23.29 21.28 -21.79
CA THR A 389 22.32 21.54 -20.70
C THR A 389 22.97 21.40 -19.32
N GLU A 390 23.80 20.39 -19.12
CA GLU A 390 24.48 20.11 -17.85
C GLU A 390 25.47 21.21 -17.49
N GLU A 391 26.37 21.56 -18.43
CA GLU A 391 27.35 22.64 -18.23
C GLU A 391 26.68 23.99 -17.98
N ALA A 392 25.59 24.26 -18.72
CA ALA A 392 24.83 25.52 -18.60
C ALA A 392 24.18 25.64 -17.21
N LYS A 393 23.61 24.55 -16.65
CA LYS A 393 23.03 24.56 -15.31
C LYS A 393 24.03 25.02 -14.27
N GLU A 394 25.24 24.47 -14.27
CA GLU A 394 26.29 24.84 -13.31
C GLU A 394 26.72 26.29 -13.48
N LYS A 395 26.97 26.72 -14.72
CA LYS A 395 27.46 28.09 -15.00
C LYS A 395 26.41 29.17 -14.75
N ILE A 396 25.13 28.88 -15.07
CA ILE A 396 24.03 29.83 -14.82
C ILE A 396 23.82 29.99 -13.33
N VAL A 397 23.79 28.86 -12.56
CA VAL A 397 23.67 28.93 -11.09
C VAL A 397 24.83 29.70 -10.48
N ALA A 398 26.07 29.46 -10.89
CA ALA A 398 27.22 30.20 -10.43
C ALA A 398 27.08 31.71 -10.69
N LYS A 399 26.61 32.08 -11.90
CA LYS A 399 26.38 33.47 -12.29
C LYS A 399 25.28 34.16 -11.48
N LEU A 400 24.21 33.43 -11.17
CA LEU A 400 23.13 33.92 -10.31
C LEU A 400 23.63 34.12 -8.87
N ALA A 401 24.42 33.19 -8.35
CA ALA A 401 25.02 33.29 -7.00
C ALA A 401 25.98 34.48 -6.88
N GLU A 402 26.84 34.72 -7.87
CA GLU A 402 27.73 35.89 -7.90
C GLU A 402 26.97 37.22 -7.74
N ASN A 403 25.74 37.31 -8.23
CA ASN A 403 24.91 38.49 -8.22
C ASN A 403 23.88 38.51 -7.10
N ASN A 404 23.87 37.52 -6.20
CA ASN A 404 22.85 37.30 -5.17
C ASN A 404 21.41 37.22 -5.76
N LEU A 405 21.25 36.61 -6.95
CA LEU A 405 20.00 36.47 -7.67
C LEU A 405 19.52 35.01 -7.80
N GLY A 406 20.23 34.09 -7.16
CA GLY A 406 19.83 32.69 -7.08
C GLY A 406 20.94 31.79 -6.53
N GLU A 407 20.56 30.57 -6.22
CA GLU A 407 21.43 29.52 -5.65
C GLU A 407 20.97 28.12 -6.07
N SER A 408 21.86 27.13 -5.96
CA SER A 408 21.46 25.73 -6.08
C SER A 408 20.56 25.35 -4.91
N LYS A 409 19.48 24.64 -5.18
CA LYS A 409 18.53 24.24 -4.15
C LYS A 409 17.96 22.85 -4.40
N VAL A 410 17.78 22.11 -3.33
CA VAL A 410 17.06 20.84 -3.31
C VAL A 410 15.69 21.09 -2.70
N ASN A 411 14.64 20.63 -3.38
CA ASN A 411 13.27 20.63 -2.90
C ASN A 411 12.74 19.20 -2.82
N TYR A 412 11.81 18.98 -1.90
CA TYR A 412 11.11 17.71 -1.73
C TYR A 412 9.62 17.92 -1.95
N ARG A 413 8.95 16.90 -2.50
CA ARG A 413 7.48 16.84 -2.54
C ARG A 413 6.94 16.50 -1.16
N LEU A 414 7.68 15.68 -0.40
CA LEU A 414 7.38 15.34 0.99
C LEU A 414 7.17 16.62 1.81
N ARG A 415 6.17 16.60 2.65
CA ARG A 415 5.86 17.69 3.59
C ARG A 415 5.88 17.16 5.00
N ASP A 416 6.01 18.08 5.96
CA ASP A 416 5.96 17.73 7.36
C ASP A 416 4.67 17.03 7.73
N TRP A 417 4.79 16.03 8.58
CA TRP A 417 3.69 15.17 8.98
C TRP A 417 2.76 15.90 9.94
N LEU A 418 1.53 16.13 9.51
CA LEU A 418 0.47 16.74 10.31
C LEU A 418 -0.10 15.71 11.29
N VAL A 419 0.15 15.92 12.59
CA VAL A 419 -0.19 14.94 13.63
C VAL A 419 -1.40 15.30 14.49
N SER A 420 -1.92 16.52 14.44
CA SER A 420 -3.12 16.93 15.19
C SER A 420 -4.40 16.35 14.59
N ARG A 421 -5.28 15.81 15.43
CA ARG A 421 -6.62 15.37 15.08
C ARG A 421 -7.64 15.92 16.06
N GLN A 422 -8.72 16.54 15.56
CA GLN A 422 -9.82 17.07 16.35
C GLN A 422 -10.78 15.95 16.77
N ARG A 423 -10.25 15.01 17.55
CA ARG A 423 -10.90 13.75 17.94
C ARG A 423 -10.73 13.48 19.43
N TYR A 424 -11.63 12.68 19.96
CA TYR A 424 -11.51 12.14 21.31
C TYR A 424 -10.68 10.85 21.32
N TRP A 425 -10.98 9.89 20.43
CA TRP A 425 -10.37 8.55 20.47
C TRP A 425 -9.01 8.52 19.79
N GLY A 426 -8.01 8.99 20.50
CA GLY A 426 -6.60 9.08 20.11
C GLY A 426 -5.73 9.44 21.32
N ALA A 427 -4.42 9.28 21.23
CA ALA A 427 -3.50 9.69 22.31
C ALA A 427 -3.51 11.23 22.45
N PRO A 428 -3.87 11.79 23.62
CA PRO A 428 -3.88 13.25 23.82
C PRO A 428 -2.49 13.86 23.61
N ILE A 429 -2.42 15.00 22.95
CA ILE A 429 -1.17 15.75 22.77
C ILE A 429 -0.79 16.37 24.12
N PRO A 430 0.40 16.07 24.69
CA PRO A 430 0.75 16.44 26.07
C PRO A 430 1.25 17.89 26.19
N MET A 431 0.38 18.86 25.81
CA MET A 431 0.69 20.29 25.82
C MET A 431 -0.31 21.10 26.63
N ILE A 432 0.16 22.21 27.18
CA ILE A 432 -0.63 23.12 28.00
C ILE A 432 -0.44 24.55 27.49
N TYR A 433 -1.49 25.35 27.47
CA TYR A 433 -1.51 26.75 27.06
C TYR A 433 -1.75 27.63 28.29
N CYS A 434 -0.74 28.39 28.66
CA CYS A 434 -0.74 29.34 29.76
C CYS A 434 -0.67 30.77 29.22
N GLU A 435 -1.46 31.66 29.72
CA GLU A 435 -1.45 33.08 29.29
C GLU A 435 -0.10 33.75 29.55
N ASP A 436 0.58 33.39 30.65
CA ASP A 436 1.87 34.00 31.02
C ASP A 436 3.09 33.26 30.44
N CYS A 437 3.05 31.92 30.42
CA CYS A 437 4.18 31.07 30.01
C CYS A 437 4.12 30.65 28.55
N GLY A 438 3.00 30.92 27.85
CA GLY A 438 2.79 30.46 26.48
C GLY A 438 2.51 28.97 26.39
N THR A 439 3.07 28.31 25.41
CA THR A 439 2.90 26.85 25.15
C THR A 439 3.92 26.07 25.98
N VAL A 440 3.44 25.22 26.87
CA VAL A 440 4.25 24.49 27.87
C VAL A 440 4.00 23.00 27.74
N PRO A 441 5.03 22.12 27.67
CA PRO A 441 4.84 20.69 27.68
C PRO A 441 4.40 20.20 29.07
N VAL A 442 3.63 19.12 29.10
CA VAL A 442 3.34 18.35 30.31
C VAL A 442 4.65 17.72 30.78
N PRO A 443 5.02 17.80 32.07
CA PRO A 443 6.22 17.14 32.61
C PRO A 443 6.16 15.63 32.38
N GLU A 444 7.27 14.99 32.01
CA GLU A 444 7.30 13.55 31.71
C GLU A 444 6.80 12.67 32.88
N LYS A 445 7.07 13.09 34.12
CA LYS A 445 6.61 12.40 35.33
C LYS A 445 5.08 12.37 35.49
N ASP A 446 4.38 13.30 34.81
CA ASP A 446 2.94 13.48 34.90
C ASP A 446 2.22 12.81 33.71
N LEU A 447 2.96 12.08 32.87
CA LEU A 447 2.39 11.23 31.82
C LEU A 447 1.85 9.91 32.40
N PRO A 448 0.77 9.36 31.82
CA PRO A 448 0.05 9.86 30.65
C PRO A 448 -0.95 10.98 30.98
N VAL A 449 -1.16 11.90 30.03
CA VAL A 449 -2.38 12.70 29.98
C VAL A 449 -3.49 11.75 29.56
N GLN A 450 -4.35 11.36 30.51
CA GLN A 450 -5.36 10.35 30.28
C GLN A 450 -6.60 10.93 29.61
N LEU A 451 -7.25 10.12 28.73
CA LEU A 451 -8.55 10.42 28.17
C LEU A 451 -9.62 10.36 29.28
N PRO A 452 -10.47 11.40 29.44
CA PRO A 452 -11.60 11.34 30.37
C PRO A 452 -12.67 10.39 29.84
N TYR A 453 -13.20 9.53 30.68
CA TYR A 453 -14.28 8.61 30.29
C TYR A 453 -15.64 9.34 30.14
N ASP A 454 -15.88 10.30 30.99
CA ASP A 454 -17.16 11.04 31.00
C ASP A 454 -17.16 12.19 29.97
N VAL A 455 -17.41 11.83 28.71
CA VAL A 455 -17.48 12.77 27.59
C VAL A 455 -18.76 12.60 26.79
N GLN A 456 -19.24 13.70 26.21
CA GLN A 456 -20.41 13.68 25.34
C GLN A 456 -19.99 13.66 23.87
N PHE A 457 -20.44 12.66 23.14
CA PHE A 457 -20.24 12.56 21.71
C PHE A 457 -21.39 13.25 20.96
N ALA A 458 -21.05 14.28 20.18
CA ALA A 458 -22.01 15.00 19.34
C ALA A 458 -21.45 15.20 17.93
N PRO A 459 -22.30 15.12 16.88
CA PRO A 459 -21.85 15.21 15.48
C PRO A 459 -21.62 16.68 15.02
N ASP A 460 -21.10 17.54 15.88
CA ASP A 460 -20.92 18.97 15.61
C ASP A 460 -19.52 19.38 15.13
N GLY A 461 -18.64 18.39 14.89
CA GLY A 461 -17.32 18.62 14.34
C GLY A 461 -16.31 19.29 15.28
N LYS A 462 -16.63 19.39 16.58
CA LYS A 462 -15.70 19.84 17.62
C LYS A 462 -15.20 18.65 18.41
N SER A 463 -13.94 18.66 18.80
CA SER A 463 -13.39 17.64 19.69
C SER A 463 -14.21 17.54 20.99
N PRO A 464 -14.69 16.35 21.38
CA PRO A 464 -15.34 16.16 22.67
C PRO A 464 -14.47 16.62 23.85
N LEU A 465 -13.12 16.51 23.74
CA LEU A 465 -12.18 16.98 24.75
C LEU A 465 -12.28 18.50 24.99
N ALA A 466 -12.53 19.28 23.94
CA ALA A 466 -12.70 20.72 24.04
C ALA A 466 -13.94 21.16 24.84
N LYS A 467 -14.91 20.25 25.03
CA LYS A 467 -16.12 20.48 25.81
C LYS A 467 -16.05 19.87 27.22
N CYS A 468 -15.05 19.06 27.49
CA CYS A 468 -14.85 18.40 28.78
C CYS A 468 -14.08 19.33 29.72
N GLU A 469 -14.80 20.06 30.59
CA GLU A 469 -14.18 21.03 31.50
C GLU A 469 -13.17 20.40 32.46
N SER A 470 -13.39 19.18 32.91
CA SER A 470 -12.46 18.43 33.75
C SER A 470 -11.15 18.07 33.04
N PHE A 471 -11.18 17.92 31.73
CA PHE A 471 -10.00 17.66 30.90
C PHE A 471 -9.27 18.96 30.51
N ILE A 472 -10.00 19.94 29.96
CA ILE A 472 -9.38 21.13 29.37
C ILE A 472 -8.77 22.06 30.41
N ASN A 473 -9.39 22.19 31.61
CA ASN A 473 -8.90 23.07 32.67
C ASN A 473 -7.78 22.36 33.46
N THR A 474 -6.63 23.03 33.59
CA THR A 474 -5.47 22.50 34.30
C THR A 474 -4.67 23.63 34.94
N THR A 475 -3.60 23.28 35.61
CA THR A 475 -2.64 24.23 36.21
C THR A 475 -1.36 24.19 35.36
N CYS A 476 -0.80 25.38 35.10
CA CYS A 476 0.50 25.51 34.42
C CYS A 476 1.62 24.92 35.28
N PRO A 477 2.42 23.97 34.78
CA PRO A 477 3.50 23.37 35.57
C PRO A 477 4.68 24.32 35.83
N CYS A 478 4.75 25.43 35.07
CA CYS A 478 5.81 26.41 35.23
C CYS A 478 5.48 27.46 36.28
N CYS A 479 4.28 28.06 36.26
CA CYS A 479 3.91 29.18 37.11
C CYS A 479 2.79 28.90 38.12
N GLY A 480 2.17 27.73 38.07
CA GLY A 480 1.08 27.32 38.98
C GLY A 480 -0.26 28.02 38.73
N LYS A 481 -0.40 28.84 37.67
CA LYS A 481 -1.63 29.56 37.35
C LYS A 481 -2.59 28.66 36.56
N PRO A 482 -3.92 28.99 36.50
CA PRO A 482 -4.85 28.33 35.64
C PRO A 482 -4.38 28.32 34.18
N ALA A 483 -4.55 27.21 33.50
CA ALA A 483 -4.13 27.01 32.12
C ALA A 483 -5.07 26.05 31.39
N LYS A 484 -4.93 25.89 30.08
CA LYS A 484 -5.73 24.99 29.26
C LYS A 484 -4.88 23.88 28.64
N ARG A 485 -5.39 22.64 28.65
CA ARG A 485 -4.75 21.54 27.89
C ARG A 485 -5.03 21.67 26.41
N GLU A 486 -4.12 21.12 25.60
CA GLU A 486 -4.40 20.82 24.20
C GLU A 486 -5.56 19.82 24.12
N CYS A 487 -6.50 20.08 23.20
CA CYS A 487 -7.70 19.25 23.00
C CYS A 487 -7.63 18.37 21.77
N ASP A 488 -6.57 18.51 20.96
CA ASP A 488 -6.31 17.61 19.84
C ASP A 488 -5.62 16.34 20.35
N THR A 489 -5.88 15.26 19.65
CA THR A 489 -5.19 13.98 19.83
C THR A 489 -4.21 13.75 18.68
N LEU A 490 -3.24 12.88 18.90
CA LEU A 490 -2.29 12.46 17.89
C LEU A 490 -2.96 11.59 16.82
N ASP A 491 -2.46 11.69 15.60
CA ASP A 491 -2.75 10.75 14.53
C ASP A 491 -2.47 9.32 14.99
N THR A 492 -3.33 8.38 14.64
CA THR A 492 -3.18 6.96 15.00
C THR A 492 -1.86 6.37 14.54
N PHE A 493 -1.33 6.84 13.40
CA PHE A 493 -0.03 6.40 12.90
C PHE A 493 1.14 6.78 13.81
N VAL A 494 1.00 7.76 14.70
CA VAL A 494 2.03 8.04 15.70
C VAL A 494 2.15 6.89 16.69
N CYS A 495 1.01 6.30 17.09
CA CYS A 495 1.00 5.11 17.96
C CYS A 495 1.61 3.90 17.27
N SER A 496 1.27 3.64 16.01
CA SER A 496 1.74 2.47 15.27
C SER A 496 3.15 2.62 14.68
N SER A 497 3.80 3.79 14.78
CA SER A 497 5.14 3.99 14.21
C SER A 497 6.29 3.46 15.07
N TRP A 498 6.04 2.99 16.28
CA TRP A 498 7.08 2.51 17.21
C TRP A 498 6.71 1.20 17.94
N TYR A 499 5.57 0.59 17.62
CA TYR A 499 5.03 -0.58 18.29
C TYR A 499 5.93 -1.82 18.20
N GLN A 500 6.70 -1.95 17.12
CA GLN A 500 7.70 -3.00 16.93
C GLN A 500 8.79 -2.98 18.01
N MET A 501 9.09 -1.82 18.58
CA MET A 501 10.01 -1.67 19.71
C MET A 501 9.32 -2.04 21.03
N ARG A 502 8.06 -1.60 21.20
CA ARG A 502 7.29 -1.86 22.40
C ARG A 502 6.97 -3.33 22.60
N TYR A 503 6.74 -4.10 21.55
CA TYR A 503 6.55 -5.54 21.65
C TYR A 503 7.70 -6.24 22.37
N VAL A 504 8.92 -5.79 22.16
CA VAL A 504 10.11 -6.41 22.76
C VAL A 504 10.14 -6.22 24.28
N ASP A 505 9.61 -5.09 24.77
CA ASP A 505 9.66 -4.72 26.20
C ASP A 505 8.33 -4.10 26.65
N ASN A 506 7.22 -4.81 26.41
CA ASN A 506 5.87 -4.26 26.62
C ASN A 506 5.49 -4.01 28.08
N LYS A 507 6.17 -4.67 29.03
CA LYS A 507 5.90 -4.58 30.47
C LYS A 507 6.71 -3.49 31.17
N ASN A 508 7.61 -2.80 30.49
CA ASN A 508 8.45 -1.76 31.07
C ASN A 508 7.61 -0.53 31.44
N SER A 509 7.52 -0.24 32.72
CA SER A 509 6.78 0.92 33.25
C SER A 509 7.64 2.19 33.38
N GLU A 510 8.97 2.06 33.35
CA GLU A 510 9.93 3.12 33.58
C GLU A 510 10.44 3.80 32.30
N LYS A 511 10.45 3.03 31.19
CA LYS A 511 10.93 3.47 29.89
C LYS A 511 9.98 3.01 28.80
N ALA A 512 10.01 3.67 27.63
CA ALA A 512 9.30 3.22 26.44
C ALA A 512 9.73 1.79 26.04
N PHE A 513 11.00 1.50 26.20
CA PHE A 513 11.65 0.20 26.00
C PHE A 513 13.08 0.26 26.56
N ASP A 514 13.66 -0.89 26.83
CA ASP A 514 15.08 -1.02 27.14
C ASP A 514 15.89 -1.01 25.83
N LYS A 515 16.87 -0.11 25.75
CA LYS A 515 17.70 0.08 24.55
C LYS A 515 18.46 -1.18 24.14
N ASP A 516 19.13 -1.83 25.11
CA ASP A 516 20.00 -2.97 24.79
C ASP A 516 19.18 -4.16 24.31
N LEU A 517 17.99 -4.35 24.88
CA LEU A 517 17.07 -5.40 24.46
C LEU A 517 16.51 -5.13 23.07
N VAL A 518 16.11 -3.88 22.79
CA VAL A 518 15.59 -3.48 21.48
C VAL A 518 16.69 -3.54 20.41
N ASP A 519 17.91 -3.09 20.70
CA ASP A 519 19.04 -3.18 19.77
C ASP A 519 19.45 -4.65 19.47
N LYS A 520 19.23 -5.58 20.42
CA LYS A 520 19.41 -7.03 20.21
C LYS A 520 18.35 -7.63 19.28
N MET A 521 17.11 -7.11 19.36
CA MET A 521 15.94 -7.70 18.70
C MET A 521 15.60 -7.07 17.35
N LEU A 522 15.83 -5.78 17.15
CA LEU A 522 15.52 -5.06 15.92
C LEU A 522 16.77 -4.87 15.05
N PRO A 523 16.62 -4.57 13.75
CA PRO A 523 15.34 -4.43 13.04
C PRO A 523 14.54 -5.73 12.95
N VAL A 524 13.22 -5.60 12.70
CA VAL A 524 12.34 -6.74 12.40
C VAL A 524 12.87 -7.47 11.17
N ASP A 525 13.07 -8.78 11.26
CA ASP A 525 13.68 -9.56 10.18
C ASP A 525 12.72 -9.79 9.01
N LYS A 526 11.43 -10.07 9.31
CA LYS A 526 10.37 -10.23 8.31
C LYS A 526 9.14 -9.45 8.72
N TYR A 527 8.75 -8.49 7.89
CA TYR A 527 7.57 -7.68 8.10
C TYR A 527 6.55 -7.91 6.99
N VAL A 528 5.29 -8.15 7.35
CA VAL A 528 4.24 -8.47 6.38
C VAL A 528 3.02 -7.57 6.59
N GLY A 529 2.52 -6.99 5.49
CA GLY A 529 1.36 -6.11 5.54
C GLY A 529 0.97 -5.48 4.21
N GLY A 530 -0.10 -4.70 4.20
CA GLY A 530 -0.70 -4.14 3.00
C GLY A 530 0.15 -3.09 2.28
N PRO A 531 0.14 -3.07 0.94
CA PRO A 531 0.89 -2.08 0.14
C PRO A 531 0.37 -0.65 0.30
N GLU A 532 -0.87 -0.46 0.76
CA GLU A 532 -1.45 0.85 1.05
C GLU A 532 -0.67 1.65 2.09
N HIS A 533 0.11 0.97 2.93
CA HIS A 533 0.91 1.59 3.97
C HIS A 533 2.29 2.09 3.49
N ALA A 534 2.61 1.95 2.20
CA ALA A 534 3.91 2.34 1.64
C ALA A 534 4.32 3.78 1.98
N CYS A 535 3.44 4.74 1.76
CA CYS A 535 3.70 6.18 2.00
C CYS A 535 3.07 6.71 3.32
N MET A 536 2.48 5.83 4.13
CA MET A 536 1.89 6.14 5.44
C MET A 536 2.71 5.48 6.56
N HIS A 537 2.19 4.41 7.16
CA HIS A 537 2.81 3.73 8.30
C HIS A 537 4.29 3.40 8.09
N LEU A 538 4.67 2.82 6.93
CA LEU A 538 6.06 2.45 6.67
C LEU A 538 7.00 3.66 6.66
N LEU A 539 6.59 4.75 6.05
CA LEU A 539 7.38 5.97 6.00
C LEU A 539 7.51 6.62 7.38
N TYR A 540 6.42 6.64 8.15
CA TYR A 540 6.39 7.21 9.49
C TYR A 540 7.19 6.38 10.49
N ALA A 541 7.11 5.04 10.42
CA ALA A 541 7.91 4.16 11.27
C ALA A 541 9.42 4.33 11.02
N ARG A 542 9.83 4.52 9.75
CA ARG A 542 11.21 4.83 9.39
C ARG A 542 11.68 6.17 9.98
N PHE A 543 10.85 7.20 9.86
CA PHE A 543 11.14 8.52 10.45
C PHE A 543 11.29 8.45 11.96
N ILE A 544 10.34 7.86 12.68
CA ILE A 544 10.41 7.74 14.16
C ILE A 544 11.65 6.95 14.58
N THR A 545 11.98 5.88 13.87
CA THR A 545 13.20 5.09 14.16
C THR A 545 14.47 5.93 14.01
N LYS A 546 14.61 6.68 12.92
CA LYS A 546 15.77 7.56 12.69
C LYS A 546 15.86 8.67 13.73
N ALA A 547 14.74 9.30 14.06
CA ALA A 547 14.69 10.35 15.08
C ALA A 547 15.10 9.79 16.46
N LEU A 548 14.59 8.64 16.86
CA LEU A 548 14.98 8.00 18.14
C LEU A 548 16.44 7.54 18.13
N ARG A 549 16.99 7.09 17.00
CA ARG A 549 18.42 6.80 16.84
C ARG A 549 19.27 8.05 17.10
N ASP A 550 18.96 9.15 16.47
CA ASP A 550 19.72 10.41 16.60
C ASP A 550 19.66 10.99 18.03
N MET A 551 18.58 10.70 18.73
CA MET A 551 18.44 11.02 20.15
C MET A 551 19.18 10.04 21.07
N GLY A 552 19.81 8.97 20.52
CA GLY A 552 20.60 7.98 21.26
C GLY A 552 19.78 6.84 21.89
N TYR A 553 18.49 6.74 21.59
CA TYR A 553 17.62 5.68 22.10
C TYR A 553 17.74 4.36 21.33
N LEU A 554 18.30 4.36 20.12
CA LEU A 554 18.48 3.19 19.25
C LEU A 554 19.87 3.21 18.63
N SER A 555 20.35 2.03 18.17
CA SER A 555 21.62 1.88 17.44
C SER A 555 21.43 1.52 15.96
N PHE A 556 20.20 1.37 15.48
CA PHE A 556 19.85 1.04 14.11
C PHE A 556 19.00 2.18 13.49
N ASP A 557 18.94 2.21 12.15
CA ASP A 557 18.32 3.32 11.40
C ASP A 557 17.08 2.92 10.58
N GLU A 558 16.80 1.63 10.45
CA GLU A 558 15.61 1.14 9.76
C GLU A 558 14.84 0.14 10.63
N PRO A 559 13.49 0.25 10.73
CA PRO A 559 12.71 -0.62 11.61
C PRO A 559 12.51 -2.02 11.06
N PHE A 560 12.51 -2.21 9.73
CA PHE A 560 12.14 -3.44 9.03
C PHE A 560 13.20 -3.80 7.98
N LYS A 561 13.81 -4.98 8.11
CA LYS A 561 14.87 -5.48 7.21
C LYS A 561 14.29 -5.97 5.89
N SER A 562 13.27 -6.83 5.96
CA SER A 562 12.59 -7.39 4.80
C SER A 562 11.08 -7.13 4.90
N LEU A 563 10.47 -6.73 3.78
CA LEU A 563 9.04 -6.45 3.67
C LEU A 563 8.41 -7.37 2.63
N THR A 564 7.23 -7.90 2.95
CA THR A 564 6.40 -8.62 1.97
C THR A 564 4.97 -8.09 2.03
N HIS A 565 4.38 -7.87 0.87
CA HIS A 565 2.96 -7.56 0.78
C HIS A 565 2.16 -8.82 0.49
N GLN A 566 1.09 -9.04 1.27
CA GLN A 566 0.09 -10.03 0.93
C GLN A 566 -0.79 -9.51 -0.23
N GLY A 567 -1.38 -10.43 -1.00
CA GLY A 567 -2.39 -10.10 -2.00
C GLY A 567 -3.69 -9.56 -1.37
N LEU A 568 -4.63 -9.16 -2.20
CA LEU A 568 -5.94 -8.68 -1.76
C LEU A 568 -7.00 -9.76 -2.01
N ILE A 569 -7.78 -10.11 -0.98
CA ILE A 569 -9.01 -10.88 -1.16
C ILE A 569 -10.17 -9.92 -1.42
N LEU A 570 -10.89 -10.20 -2.49
CA LEU A 570 -12.07 -9.42 -2.85
C LEU A 570 -13.31 -10.00 -2.16
N GLY A 571 -14.25 -9.14 -1.83
CA GLY A 571 -15.57 -9.54 -1.34
C GLY A 571 -16.43 -10.14 -2.46
N PRO A 572 -17.63 -10.64 -2.11
CA PRO A 572 -18.57 -11.17 -3.10
C PRO A 572 -18.97 -10.17 -4.21
N ASP A 573 -18.78 -8.89 -3.93
CA ASP A 573 -19.02 -7.77 -4.85
C ASP A 573 -17.84 -7.46 -5.80
N GLY A 574 -16.75 -8.26 -5.75
CA GLY A 574 -15.53 -8.04 -6.53
C GLY A 574 -14.69 -6.85 -6.08
N LEU A 575 -14.99 -6.23 -4.94
CA LEU A 575 -14.24 -5.11 -4.38
C LEU A 575 -13.42 -5.58 -3.17
N LYS A 576 -12.35 -4.82 -2.82
CA LYS A 576 -11.58 -5.05 -1.59
C LYS A 576 -12.53 -5.16 -0.40
N MET A 577 -12.39 -6.23 0.39
CA MET A 577 -13.16 -6.40 1.63
C MET A 577 -12.93 -5.24 2.57
N SER A 578 -14.03 -4.66 3.05
CA SER A 578 -14.00 -3.55 4.00
C SER A 578 -15.20 -3.64 4.95
N LYS A 579 -14.96 -3.53 6.23
CA LYS A 579 -16.02 -3.48 7.25
C LYS A 579 -17.01 -2.33 7.01
N SER A 580 -16.52 -1.20 6.51
CA SER A 580 -17.37 -0.04 6.20
C SER A 580 -18.30 -0.26 5.01
N LYS A 581 -17.94 -1.17 4.09
CA LYS A 581 -18.76 -1.55 2.93
C LYS A 581 -19.70 -2.72 3.22
N GLY A 582 -19.51 -3.42 4.35
CA GLY A 582 -20.32 -4.58 4.72
C GLY A 582 -20.11 -5.82 3.84
N ASN A 583 -19.01 -5.87 3.06
CA ASN A 583 -18.69 -6.95 2.13
C ASN A 583 -17.66 -7.95 2.68
N THR A 584 -17.47 -7.98 3.99
CA THR A 584 -16.53 -8.89 4.67
C THR A 584 -17.17 -10.24 4.93
N ILE A 585 -16.35 -11.30 4.86
CA ILE A 585 -16.71 -12.68 5.19
C ILE A 585 -15.97 -13.06 6.47
N SER A 586 -16.69 -13.58 7.45
CA SER A 586 -16.09 -14.05 8.70
C SER A 586 -15.34 -15.37 8.52
N PRO A 587 -14.14 -15.52 9.09
CA PRO A 587 -13.46 -16.81 9.15
C PRO A 587 -14.29 -17.89 9.86
N ASP A 588 -15.04 -17.54 10.89
CA ASP A 588 -15.88 -18.47 11.65
C ASP A 588 -16.98 -19.09 10.78
N ASP A 589 -17.48 -18.35 9.78
CA ASP A 589 -18.46 -18.87 8.82
C ASP A 589 -17.83 -19.94 7.95
N TYR A 590 -16.59 -19.72 7.49
CA TYR A 590 -15.83 -20.72 6.75
C TYR A 590 -15.53 -21.96 7.60
N ILE A 591 -15.10 -21.82 8.84
CA ILE A 591 -14.82 -22.95 9.73
C ILE A 591 -16.07 -23.80 9.95
N LYS A 592 -17.23 -23.18 10.15
CA LYS A 592 -18.51 -23.88 10.31
C LYS A 592 -18.96 -24.59 9.05
N GLU A 593 -18.73 -23.97 7.90
CA GLU A 593 -19.23 -24.39 6.60
C GLU A 593 -18.32 -25.45 5.96
N TYR A 594 -17.01 -25.35 6.11
CA TYR A 594 -16.03 -26.17 5.37
C TYR A 594 -15.29 -27.21 6.20
N GLY A 595 -15.38 -27.17 7.52
CA GLY A 595 -14.52 -27.99 8.41
C GLY A 595 -14.71 -29.52 8.32
N ASN A 596 -15.80 -30.03 7.71
CA ASN A 596 -16.12 -31.47 7.64
C ASN A 596 -17.08 -31.86 6.50
N LEU A 597 -17.17 -31.11 5.41
CA LEU A 597 -18.19 -31.34 4.39
C LEU A 597 -17.68 -32.20 3.24
N THR A 598 -18.47 -33.22 2.88
CA THR A 598 -18.30 -33.98 1.65
C THR A 598 -18.59 -33.13 0.39
N LEU A 599 -18.18 -33.61 -0.79
CA LEU A 599 -18.55 -32.94 -2.06
C LEU A 599 -20.06 -32.99 -2.34
N GLU A 600 -20.81 -33.88 -1.71
CA GLU A 600 -22.27 -33.94 -1.79
C GLU A 600 -22.94 -32.84 -0.98
N GLU A 601 -22.40 -32.56 0.21
CA GLU A 601 -22.92 -31.54 1.14
C GLU A 601 -22.50 -30.14 0.75
N TYR A 602 -21.32 -30.01 0.14
CA TYR A 602 -20.79 -28.72 -0.31
C TYR A 602 -20.28 -28.80 -1.75
N PRO A 603 -20.74 -27.93 -2.67
CA PRO A 603 -20.39 -27.95 -4.06
C PRO A 603 -18.88 -27.81 -4.32
N PHE A 604 -18.41 -28.39 -5.43
CA PHE A 604 -17.07 -28.24 -5.96
C PHE A 604 -16.65 -26.76 -6.09
N ASN A 605 -15.47 -26.43 -5.60
CA ASN A 605 -14.98 -25.05 -5.49
C ASN A 605 -13.53 -24.89 -5.99
N ASN A 606 -12.96 -23.68 -5.80
CA ASN A 606 -11.61 -23.34 -6.27
C ASN A 606 -10.51 -24.20 -5.64
N VAL A 607 -10.64 -24.55 -4.35
CA VAL A 607 -9.64 -25.37 -3.63
C VAL A 607 -9.65 -26.77 -4.17
N ASP A 608 -10.83 -27.34 -4.41
CA ASP A 608 -10.97 -28.67 -5.01
C ASP A 608 -10.35 -28.71 -6.40
N SER A 609 -10.63 -27.70 -7.22
CA SER A 609 -10.07 -27.60 -8.56
C SER A 609 -8.55 -27.48 -8.53
N LEU A 610 -7.98 -26.69 -7.61
CA LEU A 610 -6.54 -26.57 -7.46
C LEU A 610 -5.91 -27.88 -7.01
N SER A 611 -6.49 -28.55 -6.01
CA SER A 611 -6.04 -29.85 -5.51
C SER A 611 -6.03 -30.92 -6.59
N LEU A 612 -7.13 -31.06 -7.35
CA LEU A 612 -7.20 -32.01 -8.45
C LEU A 612 -6.32 -31.63 -9.64
N SER A 613 -6.12 -30.34 -9.89
CA SER A 613 -5.14 -29.87 -10.88
C SER A 613 -3.71 -30.24 -10.47
N GLN A 614 -3.38 -30.15 -9.17
CA GLN A 614 -2.06 -30.56 -8.69
C GLN A 614 -1.89 -32.10 -8.71
N ILE A 615 -2.92 -32.86 -8.35
CA ILE A 615 -2.94 -34.32 -8.47
C ILE A 615 -2.67 -34.76 -9.93
N SER A 616 -3.08 -33.97 -10.93
CA SER A 616 -2.81 -34.27 -12.33
C SER A 616 -1.32 -34.31 -12.71
N TYR A 617 -0.40 -33.79 -11.86
CA TYR A 617 1.05 -33.91 -12.09
C TYR A 617 1.60 -35.29 -11.75
N ILE A 618 0.88 -36.10 -10.99
CA ILE A 618 1.26 -37.48 -10.68
C ILE A 618 1.29 -38.32 -11.97
N LYS A 619 2.29 -39.17 -12.12
CA LYS A 619 2.55 -39.93 -13.32
C LYS A 619 1.69 -41.21 -13.37
N PHE A 620 0.37 -41.05 -13.34
CA PHE A 620 -0.59 -42.16 -13.41
C PHE A 620 -0.39 -43.04 -14.65
N GLU A 621 0.20 -42.53 -15.71
CA GLU A 621 0.62 -43.29 -16.88
C GLU A 621 1.63 -44.41 -16.58
N ASN A 622 2.27 -44.41 -15.43
CA ASN A 622 3.21 -45.42 -14.95
C ASN A 622 2.55 -46.47 -14.04
N SER A 623 1.26 -46.31 -13.71
CA SER A 623 0.53 -47.25 -12.87
C SER A 623 0.31 -48.60 -13.56
N SER A 624 0.18 -49.65 -12.76
CA SER A 624 -0.27 -50.97 -13.24
C SER A 624 -1.76 -51.00 -13.55
N ILE A 625 -2.53 -49.98 -13.16
CA ILE A 625 -4.00 -49.86 -13.30
C ILE A 625 -4.32 -49.14 -14.62
N ASP A 626 -5.25 -49.69 -15.41
CA ASP A 626 -5.71 -49.10 -16.70
C ASP A 626 -6.72 -47.97 -16.47
N ILE A 627 -6.23 -46.73 -16.56
CA ILE A 627 -7.04 -45.51 -16.40
C ILE A 627 -7.53 -44.97 -17.77
N GLU A 628 -7.02 -45.47 -18.88
CA GLU A 628 -7.40 -44.99 -20.20
C GLU A 628 -8.83 -45.44 -20.56
N SER A 629 -9.17 -46.69 -20.24
CA SER A 629 -10.44 -47.34 -20.61
C SER A 629 -11.37 -47.65 -19.44
N GLU A 630 -10.87 -47.68 -18.21
CA GLU A 630 -11.63 -48.05 -17.01
C GLU A 630 -11.69 -46.88 -15.99
N VAL A 631 -12.68 -46.97 -15.11
CA VAL A 631 -12.90 -45.96 -14.03
C VAL A 631 -12.46 -46.56 -12.70
N HIS A 632 -11.55 -45.87 -12.00
CA HIS A 632 -10.96 -46.35 -10.76
C HIS A 632 -11.08 -45.30 -9.63
N LEU A 633 -11.21 -45.74 -8.38
CA LEU A 633 -11.15 -44.88 -7.22
C LEU A 633 -9.72 -44.35 -7.05
N LEU A 634 -9.57 -43.09 -6.66
CA LEU A 634 -8.25 -42.52 -6.34
C LEU A 634 -7.53 -43.32 -5.26
N THR A 635 -8.29 -43.89 -4.31
CA THR A 635 -7.72 -44.70 -3.22
C THR A 635 -7.03 -45.98 -3.69
N GLU A 636 -7.36 -46.51 -4.91
CA GLU A 636 -6.73 -47.72 -5.49
C GLU A 636 -5.24 -47.51 -5.76
N PHE A 637 -4.76 -46.25 -5.92
CA PHE A 637 -3.38 -45.92 -6.26
C PHE A 637 -2.50 -45.68 -5.00
N GLU A 638 -3.06 -45.81 -3.79
CA GLU A 638 -2.33 -45.54 -2.53
C GLU A 638 -1.03 -46.35 -2.45
N ASN A 639 -1.04 -47.61 -2.86
CA ASN A 639 0.15 -48.47 -2.74
C ASN A 639 1.22 -48.24 -3.84
N GLU A 640 0.92 -47.45 -4.86
CA GLU A 640 1.83 -47.14 -5.97
C GLU A 640 2.29 -45.69 -5.94
N ILE A 641 1.76 -44.84 -5.04
CA ILE A 641 1.87 -43.39 -5.11
C ILE A 641 3.31 -42.90 -4.99
N ASP A 642 4.12 -43.50 -4.13
CA ASP A 642 5.53 -43.19 -4.00
C ASP A 642 6.27 -43.36 -5.33
N THR A 643 6.00 -44.43 -6.06
CA THR A 643 6.56 -44.72 -7.40
C THR A 643 6.04 -43.77 -8.46
N LEU A 644 4.75 -43.44 -8.44
CA LEU A 644 4.11 -42.56 -9.40
C LEU A 644 4.54 -41.09 -9.25
N CYS A 645 5.09 -40.71 -8.09
CA CYS A 645 5.57 -39.36 -7.82
C CYS A 645 7.05 -39.15 -8.17
N ILE A 646 7.87 -40.19 -8.34
CA ILE A 646 9.34 -40.09 -8.45
C ILE A 646 9.78 -39.07 -9.52
N ASP A 647 9.19 -39.09 -10.70
CA ASP A 647 9.57 -38.23 -11.83
C ASP A 647 8.71 -36.95 -11.93
N THR A 648 8.08 -36.56 -10.84
CA THR A 648 7.33 -35.30 -10.80
C THR A 648 8.23 -34.14 -10.35
N ARG A 649 7.79 -32.90 -10.53
CA ARG A 649 8.58 -31.68 -10.20
C ARG A 649 8.87 -31.53 -8.70
N VAL A 650 7.95 -32.00 -7.84
CA VAL A 650 8.01 -31.94 -6.38
C VAL A 650 7.47 -33.26 -5.78
N PRO A 651 8.24 -34.36 -5.88
CA PRO A 651 7.74 -35.71 -5.58
C PRO A 651 7.08 -35.85 -4.20
N GLU A 652 7.81 -35.47 -3.15
CA GLU A 652 7.37 -35.61 -1.76
C GLU A 652 6.07 -34.83 -1.47
N LEU A 653 5.95 -33.61 -2.01
CA LEU A 653 4.74 -32.79 -1.82
C LEU A 653 3.54 -33.32 -2.61
N ASN A 654 3.76 -33.88 -3.80
CA ASN A 654 2.68 -34.49 -4.57
C ASN A 654 2.16 -35.76 -3.91
N GLU A 655 3.04 -36.60 -3.35
CA GLU A 655 2.70 -37.77 -2.58
C GLU A 655 1.90 -37.39 -1.33
N GLU A 656 2.39 -36.43 -0.54
CA GLU A 656 1.72 -35.94 0.65
C GLU A 656 0.32 -35.38 0.35
N LEU A 657 0.20 -34.52 -0.67
CA LEU A 657 -1.10 -33.98 -1.09
C LEU A 657 -2.08 -35.10 -1.49
N PHE A 658 -1.61 -36.08 -2.28
CA PHE A 658 -2.45 -37.18 -2.74
C PHE A 658 -2.96 -37.99 -1.55
N LEU A 659 -2.08 -38.39 -0.63
CA LEU A 659 -2.45 -39.15 0.57
C LEU A 659 -3.44 -38.38 1.47
N GLN A 660 -3.26 -37.07 1.60
CA GLN A 660 -4.20 -36.21 2.33
C GLN A 660 -5.58 -36.18 1.62
N CYS A 661 -5.60 -36.11 0.32
CA CYS A 661 -6.84 -36.08 -0.45
C CYS A 661 -7.59 -37.42 -0.32
N ILE A 662 -6.97 -38.53 -0.61
CA ILE A 662 -7.65 -39.86 -0.59
C ILE A 662 -8.13 -40.28 0.79
N HIS A 663 -7.51 -39.77 1.85
CA HIS A 663 -7.89 -40.02 3.23
C HIS A 663 -8.91 -39.00 3.79
N SER A 664 -9.32 -38.01 2.98
CA SER A 664 -10.36 -37.05 3.36
C SER A 664 -11.75 -37.52 2.95
N LEU A 665 -12.75 -37.26 3.79
CA LEU A 665 -14.16 -37.49 3.43
C LEU A 665 -14.60 -36.76 2.16
N ARG A 666 -13.88 -35.69 1.81
CA ARG A 666 -14.21 -34.87 0.66
C ARG A 666 -13.86 -35.50 -0.68
N TYR A 667 -12.77 -36.29 -0.73
CA TYR A 667 -12.24 -36.85 -1.97
C TYR A 667 -12.22 -38.37 -2.02
N GLU A 668 -12.55 -39.09 -0.93
CA GLU A 668 -12.51 -40.57 -0.88
C GLU A 668 -13.38 -41.26 -1.89
N SER A 669 -14.43 -40.59 -2.38
CA SER A 669 -15.39 -41.13 -3.37
C SER A 669 -15.07 -40.74 -4.82
N ILE A 670 -14.00 -39.95 -5.05
CA ILE A 670 -13.61 -39.49 -6.38
C ILE A 670 -13.04 -40.66 -7.20
N THR A 671 -13.52 -40.79 -8.41
CA THR A 671 -12.97 -41.75 -9.40
C THR A 671 -12.26 -41.00 -10.52
N ILE A 672 -11.31 -41.67 -11.16
CA ILE A 672 -10.49 -41.16 -12.27
C ILE A 672 -10.60 -42.06 -13.50
N SER A 673 -10.57 -41.48 -14.70
CA SER A 673 -10.56 -42.20 -15.96
C SER A 673 -10.06 -41.35 -17.13
N HIS A 674 -10.05 -41.90 -18.31
CA HIS A 674 -9.73 -41.23 -19.58
C HIS A 674 -8.37 -40.54 -19.55
N LEU A 675 -7.36 -41.13 -18.88
CA LEU A 675 -6.00 -40.61 -18.91
C LEU A 675 -5.50 -40.64 -20.37
N GLN A 676 -5.04 -39.52 -20.83
CA GLN A 676 -4.39 -39.36 -22.12
C GLN A 676 -3.09 -38.60 -21.98
N THR A 677 -1.98 -39.22 -22.37
CA THR A 677 -0.66 -38.60 -22.39
C THR A 677 -0.10 -38.59 -23.79
N ASN A 678 0.64 -37.57 -24.14
CA ASN A 678 1.38 -37.48 -25.38
C ASN A 678 2.65 -36.65 -25.19
N PHE A 679 3.81 -37.37 -25.31
CA PHE A 679 5.13 -36.76 -25.23
C PHE A 679 5.86 -36.92 -26.57
N ASP A 680 6.09 -35.83 -27.29
CA ASP A 680 6.70 -35.81 -28.62
C ASP A 680 7.81 -34.77 -28.67
N LYS A 681 9.06 -35.28 -28.78
CA LYS A 681 10.25 -34.44 -28.82
C LYS A 681 10.38 -33.66 -30.13
N ASP A 682 9.95 -34.24 -31.23
CA ASP A 682 10.12 -33.64 -32.57
C ASP A 682 9.13 -32.48 -32.77
N ASN A 683 7.93 -32.60 -32.22
CA ASN A 683 6.89 -31.60 -32.28
C ASN A 683 6.85 -30.72 -31.01
N GLU A 684 7.84 -30.84 -30.10
CA GLU A 684 7.95 -30.05 -28.87
C GLU A 684 6.66 -30.06 -28.03
N LYS A 685 6.07 -31.27 -27.83
CA LYS A 685 4.78 -31.46 -27.20
C LYS A 685 4.90 -32.27 -25.91
N GLN A 686 4.33 -31.70 -24.83
CA GLN A 686 4.13 -32.39 -23.56
C GLN A 686 2.68 -32.16 -23.11
N PHE A 687 1.84 -33.17 -23.35
CA PHE A 687 0.41 -33.15 -23.06
C PHE A 687 0.02 -34.27 -22.11
N CYS A 688 -0.82 -33.94 -21.12
CA CYS A 688 -1.50 -34.88 -20.28
C CYS A 688 -2.85 -34.32 -19.85
N ALA A 689 -3.90 -35.13 -19.93
CA ALA A 689 -5.23 -34.82 -19.41
C ALA A 689 -5.84 -36.04 -18.77
N MET A 690 -6.70 -35.86 -17.80
CA MET A 690 -7.46 -36.91 -17.12
C MET A 690 -8.80 -36.35 -16.65
N THR A 691 -9.77 -37.26 -16.45
CA THR A 691 -11.10 -36.86 -15.97
C THR A 691 -11.35 -37.42 -14.58
N PHE A 692 -11.67 -36.53 -13.65
CA PHE A 692 -12.15 -36.88 -12.31
C PHE A 692 -13.68 -36.85 -12.30
N HIS A 693 -14.29 -37.95 -11.85
CA HIS A 693 -15.75 -38.06 -11.70
C HIS A 693 -16.10 -37.73 -10.26
N LEU A 694 -16.87 -36.68 -10.08
CA LEU A 694 -17.25 -36.12 -8.80
C LEU A 694 -18.71 -36.49 -8.48
N PRO A 695 -19.10 -36.49 -7.20
CA PRO A 695 -20.52 -36.57 -6.82
C PRO A 695 -21.36 -35.48 -7.53
N ASN A 696 -22.67 -35.61 -7.45
CA ASN A 696 -23.62 -34.67 -8.08
C ASN A 696 -23.54 -34.54 -9.61
N GLN A 697 -23.08 -35.60 -10.29
CA GLN A 697 -23.00 -35.66 -11.75
C GLN A 697 -22.11 -34.55 -12.33
N ILE A 698 -20.93 -34.44 -11.83
CA ILE A 698 -19.90 -33.50 -12.27
C ILE A 698 -18.70 -34.29 -12.80
N ASP A 699 -18.25 -33.96 -14.00
CA ASP A 699 -16.98 -34.42 -14.57
C ASP A 699 -16.00 -33.23 -14.60
N TYR A 700 -14.86 -33.37 -13.94
CA TYR A 700 -13.79 -32.41 -13.94
C TYR A 700 -12.61 -32.89 -14.78
N ILE A 701 -12.35 -32.24 -15.92
CA ILE A 701 -11.18 -32.51 -16.74
C ILE A 701 -10.03 -31.65 -16.26
N ALA A 702 -8.97 -32.30 -15.76
CA ALA A 702 -7.74 -31.65 -15.36
C ALA A 702 -6.67 -31.78 -16.45
N PHE A 703 -6.08 -30.65 -16.84
CA PHE A 703 -4.92 -30.61 -17.72
C PHE A 703 -3.67 -30.41 -16.91
N ARG A 704 -2.68 -31.32 -17.11
CA ARG A 704 -1.36 -31.19 -16.45
C ARG A 704 -0.62 -30.01 -17.04
N GLY A 705 0.02 -29.22 -16.18
CA GLY A 705 0.93 -28.14 -16.57
C GLY A 705 2.29 -28.66 -17.03
N THR A 706 3.27 -27.79 -17.06
CA THR A 706 4.66 -28.11 -17.47
C THR A 706 5.29 -29.06 -16.47
N ASP A 707 5.78 -30.22 -16.96
CA ASP A 707 6.49 -31.18 -16.14
C ASP A 707 8.00 -30.80 -16.00
N ALA A 708 8.79 -31.69 -15.38
CA ALA A 708 10.24 -31.48 -15.22
C ALA A 708 11.05 -31.67 -16.53
N SER A 709 10.40 -32.01 -17.65
CA SER A 709 11.09 -32.31 -18.92
C SER A 709 11.47 -31.03 -19.68
N PHE A 710 12.61 -31.09 -20.39
CA PHE A 710 13.03 -30.01 -21.28
C PHE A 710 12.01 -29.74 -22.41
N VAL A 711 11.31 -30.75 -22.88
CA VAL A 711 10.26 -30.62 -23.90
C VAL A 711 9.08 -29.81 -23.36
N GLY A 712 8.65 -30.10 -22.13
CA GLY A 712 7.59 -29.34 -21.47
C GLY A 712 7.94 -27.85 -21.29
N TRP A 713 9.16 -27.56 -20.84
CA TRP A 713 9.65 -26.19 -20.72
C TRP A 713 9.73 -25.47 -22.06
N LYS A 714 10.17 -26.17 -23.11
CA LYS A 714 10.26 -25.59 -24.45
C LYS A 714 8.88 -25.29 -25.03
N GLU A 715 7.92 -26.20 -24.87
CA GLU A 715 6.54 -25.96 -25.28
C GLU A 715 5.88 -24.79 -24.51
N ASP A 716 6.16 -24.67 -23.22
CA ASP A 716 5.67 -23.58 -22.40
C ASP A 716 6.23 -22.22 -22.89
N PHE A 717 7.52 -22.19 -23.21
CA PHE A 717 8.15 -21.01 -23.81
C PHE A 717 7.56 -20.66 -25.19
N ASN A 718 7.14 -21.66 -25.98
CA ASN A 718 6.50 -21.45 -27.28
C ASN A 718 5.15 -20.70 -27.18
N LEU A 719 4.48 -20.70 -26.02
CA LEU A 719 3.29 -19.86 -25.78
C LEU A 719 3.55 -18.36 -26.00
N CYS A 720 4.81 -17.93 -25.87
CA CYS A 720 5.20 -16.55 -26.12
C CYS A 720 5.31 -16.17 -27.60
N PHE A 721 5.35 -17.16 -28.51
CA PHE A 721 5.67 -16.94 -29.94
C PHE A 721 4.70 -17.59 -30.91
N GLN A 722 3.91 -18.59 -30.46
CA GLN A 722 3.01 -19.34 -31.31
C GLN A 722 1.55 -19.10 -30.92
N GLU A 723 0.70 -18.86 -31.90
CA GLU A 723 -0.74 -18.69 -31.67
C GLU A 723 -1.41 -19.95 -31.11
N ASN A 724 -0.92 -21.12 -31.52
CA ASN A 724 -1.44 -22.44 -31.09
C ASN A 724 -0.27 -23.38 -30.87
N ILE A 725 -0.07 -23.85 -29.65
CA ILE A 725 0.90 -24.90 -29.34
C ILE A 725 0.25 -26.30 -29.53
N PRO A 726 1.03 -27.36 -29.80
CA PRO A 726 0.49 -28.69 -30.02
C PRO A 726 -0.38 -29.22 -28.88
N SER A 727 -0.06 -28.91 -27.62
CA SER A 727 -0.88 -29.33 -26.48
C SER A 727 -2.25 -28.66 -26.44
N GLN A 728 -2.39 -27.38 -26.88
CA GLN A 728 -3.69 -26.73 -26.99
C GLN A 728 -4.65 -27.44 -27.93
N ILE A 729 -4.13 -27.87 -29.08
CA ILE A 729 -4.91 -28.65 -30.05
C ILE A 729 -5.33 -30.02 -29.46
N SER A 730 -4.42 -30.65 -28.69
CA SER A 730 -4.74 -31.90 -28.00
C SER A 730 -5.80 -31.75 -26.93
N ALA A 731 -5.70 -30.65 -26.14
CA ALA A 731 -6.71 -30.33 -25.13
C ALA A 731 -8.12 -30.13 -25.74
N LEU A 732 -8.20 -29.41 -26.86
CA LEU A 732 -9.43 -29.21 -27.58
C LEU A 732 -9.99 -30.56 -28.12
N ASN A 733 -9.13 -31.39 -28.69
CA ASN A 733 -9.54 -32.72 -29.19
C ASN A 733 -10.00 -33.62 -28.05
N TYR A 734 -9.33 -33.62 -26.91
CA TYR A 734 -9.73 -34.36 -25.73
C TYR A 734 -11.15 -33.97 -25.29
N VAL A 735 -11.40 -32.66 -25.11
CA VAL A 735 -12.73 -32.17 -24.70
C VAL A 735 -13.82 -32.50 -25.77
N ASN A 736 -13.53 -32.30 -27.05
CA ASN A 736 -14.51 -32.55 -28.12
C ASN A 736 -14.89 -34.05 -28.26
N ASN A 737 -13.96 -34.96 -27.95
CA ASN A 737 -14.20 -36.41 -27.99
C ASN A 737 -14.83 -36.93 -26.70
N TYR A 738 -14.74 -36.21 -25.59
CA TYR A 738 -15.33 -36.60 -24.33
C TYR A 738 -16.84 -36.39 -24.34
N LYS A 739 -17.59 -37.47 -24.11
CA LYS A 739 -19.05 -37.43 -24.12
C LYS A 739 -19.62 -37.76 -22.74
N THR A 740 -20.32 -36.83 -22.18
CA THR A 740 -20.94 -36.97 -20.86
C THR A 740 -22.33 -36.34 -20.84
N LYS A 741 -23.17 -36.83 -19.91
CA LYS A 741 -24.43 -36.16 -19.52
C LYS A 741 -24.29 -35.35 -18.26
N HIS A 742 -23.12 -35.40 -17.62
CA HIS A 742 -22.79 -34.68 -16.41
C HIS A 742 -22.43 -33.23 -16.74
N LYS A 743 -22.40 -32.41 -15.71
CA LYS A 743 -21.87 -31.07 -15.85
C LYS A 743 -20.36 -31.15 -16.07
N LEU A 744 -19.88 -30.57 -17.16
CA LEU A 744 -18.47 -30.59 -17.50
C LEU A 744 -17.76 -29.36 -17.02
N ILE A 745 -16.72 -29.55 -16.19
CA ILE A 745 -15.84 -28.54 -15.68
C ILE A 745 -14.43 -28.78 -16.21
N LEU A 746 -13.72 -27.72 -16.59
CA LEU A 746 -12.34 -27.79 -17.05
C LEU A 746 -11.45 -27.05 -16.04
N GLY A 747 -10.22 -27.53 -15.88
CA GLY A 747 -9.24 -26.81 -15.05
C GLY A 747 -7.81 -27.31 -15.25
N GLY A 748 -6.89 -26.60 -14.64
CA GLY A 748 -5.47 -26.91 -14.66
C GLY A 748 -4.67 -25.82 -13.95
N HIS A 749 -3.38 -26.08 -13.73
CA HIS A 749 -2.43 -25.14 -13.15
C HIS A 749 -1.33 -24.84 -14.17
N SER A 750 -0.81 -23.59 -14.19
CA SER A 750 0.26 -23.14 -15.10
C SER A 750 -0.13 -23.36 -16.57
N LYS A 751 0.71 -23.98 -17.41
CA LYS A 751 0.37 -24.35 -18.79
C LYS A 751 -0.97 -25.10 -18.87
N GLY A 752 -1.27 -25.99 -17.91
CA GLY A 752 -2.54 -26.74 -17.88
C GLY A 752 -3.77 -25.85 -17.79
N ALA A 753 -3.68 -24.73 -17.08
CA ALA A 753 -4.76 -23.76 -17.02
C ALA A 753 -4.99 -23.02 -18.35
N ASN A 754 -3.93 -22.71 -19.09
CA ASN A 754 -4.02 -22.18 -20.45
C ASN A 754 -4.69 -23.21 -21.40
N LEU A 755 -4.33 -24.50 -21.28
CA LEU A 755 -4.96 -25.59 -22.06
C LEU A 755 -6.46 -25.72 -21.78
N ALA A 756 -6.85 -25.64 -20.48
CA ALA A 756 -8.26 -25.68 -20.08
C ALA A 756 -9.04 -24.51 -20.67
N LEU A 757 -8.48 -23.34 -20.63
CA LEU A 757 -9.10 -22.13 -21.19
C LEU A 757 -9.20 -22.21 -22.71
N TYR A 758 -8.13 -22.62 -23.40
CA TYR A 758 -8.12 -22.80 -24.85
C TYR A 758 -9.19 -23.82 -25.28
N ALA A 759 -9.20 -25.00 -24.66
CA ALA A 759 -10.19 -26.04 -24.98
C ALA A 759 -11.61 -25.54 -24.71
N GLY A 760 -11.86 -24.85 -23.62
CA GLY A 760 -13.18 -24.30 -23.28
C GLY A 760 -13.67 -23.21 -24.25
N ILE A 761 -12.75 -22.39 -24.80
CA ILE A 761 -13.09 -21.36 -25.79
C ILE A 761 -13.51 -21.98 -27.12
N TYR A 762 -12.79 -23.00 -27.59
CA TYR A 762 -12.96 -23.53 -28.95
C TYR A 762 -13.78 -24.82 -29.05
N THR A 763 -14.18 -25.45 -27.93
CA THR A 763 -14.98 -26.68 -27.92
C THR A 763 -16.40 -26.45 -28.39
N HIS A 764 -17.01 -27.54 -28.90
CA HIS A 764 -18.43 -27.61 -29.21
C HIS A 764 -19.27 -28.13 -28.03
N ASN A 765 -18.63 -28.67 -26.99
CA ASN A 765 -19.30 -29.18 -25.81
C ASN A 765 -19.77 -28.01 -24.90
N SER A 766 -20.84 -28.28 -24.16
CA SER A 766 -21.32 -27.34 -23.16
C SER A 766 -20.44 -27.42 -21.91
N ILE A 767 -19.73 -26.36 -21.59
CA ILE A 767 -18.88 -26.24 -20.39
C ILE A 767 -19.63 -25.50 -19.31
N PHE A 768 -19.68 -26.06 -18.12
CA PHE A 768 -20.34 -25.44 -16.96
C PHE A 768 -19.46 -24.37 -16.31
N CYS A 769 -18.17 -24.65 -16.12
CA CYS A 769 -17.21 -23.75 -15.50
C CYS A 769 -15.78 -24.06 -15.98
N ILE A 770 -14.88 -23.05 -15.94
CA ILE A 770 -13.45 -23.22 -16.17
C ILE A 770 -12.68 -22.63 -15.01
N TYR A 771 -11.77 -23.41 -14.44
CA TYR A 771 -10.85 -22.97 -13.39
C TYR A 771 -9.45 -22.75 -14.00
N ASN A 772 -8.99 -21.50 -13.96
CA ASN A 772 -7.69 -21.10 -14.45
C ASN A 772 -6.78 -20.76 -13.25
N HIS A 773 -5.89 -21.69 -12.88
CA HIS A 773 -4.95 -21.52 -11.79
C HIS A 773 -3.59 -21.08 -12.36
N ASP A 774 -3.34 -19.78 -12.37
CA ASP A 774 -2.07 -19.19 -12.79
C ASP A 774 -1.60 -19.57 -14.19
N GLY A 775 -2.54 -19.65 -15.14
CA GLY A 775 -2.24 -19.97 -16.52
C GLY A 775 -1.67 -18.77 -17.28
N PRO A 776 -0.62 -18.99 -18.11
CA PRO A 776 -0.10 -17.94 -18.98
C PRO A 776 -1.18 -17.44 -19.96
N GLY A 777 -1.12 -16.15 -20.30
CA GLY A 777 -2.03 -15.55 -21.28
C GLY A 777 -1.87 -16.08 -22.69
N PHE A 778 -2.67 -15.57 -23.63
CA PHE A 778 -2.56 -15.89 -25.05
C PHE A 778 -1.78 -14.79 -25.77
N LEU A 779 -1.04 -15.16 -26.80
CA LEU A 779 -0.23 -14.25 -27.62
C LEU A 779 -1.07 -13.15 -28.26
N THR A 780 -2.25 -13.48 -28.75
CA THR A 780 -3.25 -12.53 -29.25
C THR A 780 -4.43 -12.44 -28.29
N PRO A 781 -4.89 -11.22 -27.91
CA PRO A 781 -6.16 -11.11 -27.18
C PRO A 781 -7.23 -11.85 -27.96
N TYR A 782 -7.95 -12.78 -27.32
CA TYR A 782 -9.09 -13.36 -28.03
C TYR A 782 -10.02 -12.22 -28.39
N GLN A 783 -10.31 -12.16 -29.65
CA GLN A 783 -11.47 -11.39 -30.05
C GLN A 783 -12.64 -12.06 -29.36
N THR A 784 -13.21 -11.33 -28.40
CA THR A 784 -14.46 -11.70 -27.73
C THR A 784 -15.61 -11.64 -28.74
N ASP A 785 -15.42 -12.26 -29.92
CA ASP A 785 -16.48 -12.46 -30.86
C ASP A 785 -17.57 -13.27 -30.17
N LYS A 786 -18.66 -12.59 -30.00
CA LYS A 786 -19.95 -12.89 -29.35
C LYS A 786 -20.43 -14.33 -29.34
N LYS A 787 -19.74 -15.27 -29.99
CA LYS A 787 -20.06 -16.69 -30.01
C LYS A 787 -19.51 -17.49 -28.84
N VAL A 788 -18.32 -17.16 -28.36
CA VAL A 788 -17.61 -17.92 -27.33
C VAL A 788 -18.23 -17.67 -25.93
N PHE A 789 -18.53 -16.43 -25.59
CA PHE A 789 -19.18 -16.09 -24.33
C PHE A 789 -20.69 -16.31 -24.29
N LYS A 790 -21.31 -16.84 -25.38
CA LYS A 790 -22.71 -17.29 -25.34
C LYS A 790 -22.88 -18.65 -24.67
N THR A 791 -21.81 -19.44 -24.61
CA THR A 791 -21.84 -20.79 -24.04
C THR A 791 -21.29 -20.85 -22.62
N ILE A 792 -20.42 -19.88 -22.24
CA ILE A 792 -19.86 -19.80 -20.89
C ILE A 792 -19.99 -18.34 -20.44
N PRO A 793 -20.85 -18.03 -19.47
CA PRO A 793 -20.88 -16.68 -18.89
C PRO A 793 -19.50 -16.29 -18.36
N GLN A 794 -19.06 -15.05 -18.59
CA GLN A 794 -17.76 -14.54 -18.13
C GLN A 794 -17.60 -14.66 -16.60
N SER A 795 -18.72 -14.69 -15.86
CA SER A 795 -18.78 -14.98 -14.42
C SER A 795 -18.38 -16.41 -14.03
N ASN A 796 -18.31 -17.33 -15.00
CA ASN A 796 -17.98 -18.74 -14.78
C ASN A 796 -16.52 -19.07 -15.14
N VAL A 797 -15.70 -18.07 -15.48
CA VAL A 797 -14.24 -18.20 -15.58
C VAL A 797 -13.66 -17.70 -14.28
N ILE A 798 -13.19 -18.62 -13.46
CA ILE A 798 -12.64 -18.32 -12.14
C ILE A 798 -11.12 -18.39 -12.25
N GLY A 799 -10.44 -17.26 -12.10
CA GLY A 799 -8.98 -17.14 -12.10
C GLY A 799 -8.44 -16.94 -10.68
N LEU A 800 -7.48 -17.76 -10.28
CA LEU A 800 -6.60 -17.48 -9.15
C LEU A 800 -5.29 -16.97 -9.76
N LEU A 801 -5.01 -15.67 -9.61
CA LEU A 801 -3.70 -15.10 -9.87
C LEU A 801 -2.88 -15.30 -8.60
N LEU A 802 -1.97 -16.27 -8.64
CA LEU A 802 -0.86 -16.30 -7.69
C LEU A 802 0.19 -15.36 -8.29
N GLU A 803 0.35 -14.18 -7.71
CA GLU A 803 1.50 -13.33 -8.05
C GLU A 803 2.77 -14.09 -7.66
N GLU A 804 3.62 -14.37 -8.63
CA GLU A 804 4.97 -14.90 -8.36
C GLU A 804 5.71 -13.92 -7.47
N THR A 805 6.15 -14.41 -6.32
CA THR A 805 7.11 -13.75 -5.41
C THR A 805 8.52 -13.86 -5.99
#